data_3718a7f77264129bfc7dee68541c567b
#
_entry.id   3718a7f77264129bfc7dee68541c567b
#
_cell.length_a   1.000
_cell.length_b   1.000
_cell.length_c   1.000
_cell.angle_alpha   90.00
_cell.angle_beta   90.00
_cell.angle_gamma   90.00
#
_symmetry.space_group_name_H-M   'P 1'
#
loop_
_entity.id
_entity.type
_entity.pdbx_description
1 polymer ?
#
loop_
_entity_poly.entity_id
_entity_poly.type
_entity_poly.pdbx_seq_one_letter_code
_entity_poly.pdbx_strand_id
1 'polypeptide(L)'
;MGVVLFHLFGDGRVSGGIDVFLAISGFLFTGMLLREAAEHGHIRITRYLGRLARRILAPAALVIAATTAAGLLILPTTRHDQLVAEARASLLYVENVELIRSQLSYEAAGPETSPFQHFWSLSVQGQFYLVWPALVLLAVWLARRTGRSAAATMSLLVATVFLGSFLWALHHQGINQAEAYLMSGTRAWELAFGSLLALLGAHLRLPQPLRTPAAWTGLGLVVSCGFVLDGAALFPGPWALWPLLGLALLMAAASAPSRTADRSPVAPPPIRFLATRPLARLGDLAYGLYLWHWPALIIHLELTGAEGLDAGGAVVVLVFSLAAAWATHRWVETPLAKWGAPTGTSGTIDAGRERRLHRTTLSLAAGTLALGAAAGTVHLQLTTTPQEGGWATEGLDRQVYPGATVSASSPPGHSADDDVAPFPDLVGMSRRVPEYATRDCHQRTGDDPGTSEVLLCEDPREPHDARLSIMLAGGSHAGHWQHAWLMLAEEHDWEILVATKGGCVFRHIEDHEHNQCGAWNADFAAMLDQRQPDVVVTPGTRIPRDGGEESIVDGAQDRWQEITDAGAQLLLVRGTPRQLTNVPDCLASGGDAHSCAPEVDRFAETDPLEDAELPAGTATVDLTDVVCPQGRCSAVIGNVVVYRDSHHLTNEYVETAAPLLEEKLRETMPQLFDSGDTGAEEPPAEGAADRMTGAQRGDQSR
;
A
#
# COMPACT_ATOMS: atom_id res chain seq x y z
N MET A 1 11.72 -17.29 13.80
CA MET A 1 11.25 -17.01 15.20
C MET A 1 11.31 -15.51 15.51
N GLY A 2 12.44 -14.81 15.29
CA GLY A 2 12.53 -13.35 15.51
C GLY A 2 11.42 -12.58 14.77
N VAL A 3 11.23 -12.80 13.46
CA VAL A 3 10.16 -12.18 12.68
C VAL A 3 8.79 -12.42 13.33
N VAL A 4 8.47 -13.67 13.67
CA VAL A 4 7.19 -14.02 14.30
C VAL A 4 6.99 -13.30 15.64
N LEU A 5 8.02 -13.27 16.50
CA LEU A 5 7.92 -12.58 17.79
C LEU A 5 7.74 -11.07 17.62
N PHE A 6 8.38 -10.45 16.62
CA PHE A 6 8.21 -9.02 16.35
C PHE A 6 6.82 -8.71 15.77
N HIS A 7 6.25 -9.58 14.93
CA HIS A 7 4.87 -9.41 14.46
C HIS A 7 3.84 -9.58 15.57
N LEU A 8 4.13 -10.40 16.59
CA LEU A 8 3.19 -10.65 17.71
C LEU A 8 3.35 -9.66 18.88
N PHE A 9 4.55 -9.05 19.09
CA PHE A 9 4.88 -8.28 20.28
C PHE A 9 5.66 -7.00 20.00
N GLY A 10 5.91 -6.66 18.76
CA GLY A 10 6.84 -5.60 18.38
C GLY A 10 6.22 -4.28 17.97
N ASP A 11 4.91 -4.09 18.12
CA ASP A 11 4.16 -2.87 17.76
C ASP A 11 4.59 -2.28 16.41
N GLY A 12 4.57 -3.13 15.35
CA GLY A 12 4.97 -2.73 13.99
C GLY A 12 6.48 -2.71 13.72
N ARG A 13 7.33 -2.93 14.69
CA ARG A 13 8.78 -2.98 14.47
C ARG A 13 9.22 -4.20 13.67
N VAL A 14 10.27 -4.04 12.89
CA VAL A 14 10.84 -5.08 12.01
C VAL A 14 12.15 -5.60 12.60
N SER A 15 12.30 -6.93 12.65
CA SER A 15 13.43 -7.61 13.31
C SER A 15 14.73 -7.68 12.49
N GLY A 16 14.75 -7.25 11.21
CA GLY A 16 15.86 -7.56 10.28
C GLY A 16 15.99 -9.06 9.94
N GLY A 17 15.04 -9.88 10.39
CA GLY A 17 15.07 -11.32 10.17
C GLY A 17 14.81 -11.74 8.72
N ILE A 18 14.06 -10.92 7.97
CA ILE A 18 13.80 -11.14 6.54
C ILE A 18 15.08 -10.92 5.75
N ASP A 19 15.86 -9.87 6.03
CA ASP A 19 17.14 -9.56 5.39
C ASP A 19 18.14 -10.70 5.56
N VAL A 20 18.23 -11.22 6.80
CA VAL A 20 19.02 -12.42 7.11
C VAL A 20 18.53 -13.64 6.31
N PHE A 21 17.22 -13.81 6.19
CA PHE A 21 16.63 -14.94 5.46
C PHE A 21 16.89 -14.85 3.95
N LEU A 22 16.82 -13.65 3.36
CA LEU A 22 17.20 -13.43 1.95
C LEU A 22 18.69 -13.72 1.74
N ALA A 23 19.57 -13.24 2.61
CA ALA A 23 21.00 -13.52 2.52
C ALA A 23 21.33 -15.02 2.66
N ILE A 24 20.70 -15.74 3.60
CA ILE A 24 20.84 -17.19 3.72
C ILE A 24 20.39 -17.90 2.45
N SER A 25 19.33 -17.45 1.82
CA SER A 25 18.85 -18.00 0.54
C SER A 25 19.86 -17.80 -0.57
N GLY A 26 20.41 -16.59 -0.72
CA GLY A 26 21.51 -16.32 -1.65
C GLY A 26 22.71 -17.25 -1.43
N PHE A 27 23.13 -17.43 -0.17
CA PHE A 27 24.23 -18.31 0.22
C PHE A 27 23.97 -19.77 -0.19
N LEU A 28 22.83 -20.32 0.20
CA LEU A 28 22.54 -21.75 -0.01
C LEU A 28 22.34 -22.08 -1.47
N PHE A 29 21.57 -21.26 -2.20
CA PHE A 29 21.26 -21.54 -3.60
C PHE A 29 22.46 -21.34 -4.52
N THR A 30 23.25 -20.29 -4.31
CA THR A 30 24.49 -20.08 -5.08
C THR A 30 25.46 -21.22 -4.86
N GLY A 31 25.69 -21.64 -3.62
CA GLY A 31 26.57 -22.77 -3.30
C GLY A 31 26.08 -24.10 -3.89
N MET A 32 24.77 -24.34 -3.88
CA MET A 32 24.18 -25.55 -4.47
C MET A 32 24.30 -25.56 -5.99
N LEU A 33 23.96 -24.49 -6.68
CA LEU A 33 23.98 -24.41 -8.14
C LEU A 33 25.40 -24.49 -8.69
N LEU A 34 26.35 -23.81 -8.04
CA LEU A 34 27.78 -23.90 -8.47
C LEU A 34 28.37 -25.31 -8.27
N ARG A 35 28.02 -25.99 -7.18
CA ARG A 35 28.46 -27.41 -7.01
C ARG A 35 27.86 -28.31 -8.08
N GLU A 36 26.54 -28.16 -8.36
CA GLU A 36 25.90 -28.96 -9.43
C GLU A 36 26.53 -28.68 -10.82
N ALA A 37 26.84 -27.41 -11.12
CA ALA A 37 27.50 -27.01 -12.35
C ALA A 37 28.95 -27.55 -12.43
N ALA A 38 29.69 -27.57 -11.32
CA ALA A 38 31.06 -28.12 -11.26
C ALA A 38 31.09 -29.63 -11.41
N GLU A 39 30.18 -30.37 -10.76
CA GLU A 39 30.11 -31.82 -10.77
C GLU A 39 29.60 -32.40 -12.10
N HIS A 40 28.64 -31.74 -12.74
CA HIS A 40 27.91 -32.26 -13.90
C HIS A 40 28.16 -31.46 -15.20
N GLY A 41 28.87 -30.34 -15.14
CA GLY A 41 29.07 -29.43 -16.28
C GLY A 41 27.84 -28.65 -16.72
N HIS A 42 26.68 -28.91 -16.11
CA HIS A 42 25.40 -28.26 -16.39
C HIS A 42 24.47 -28.29 -15.17
N ILE A 43 23.45 -27.43 -15.17
CA ILE A 43 22.39 -27.42 -14.15
C ILE A 43 21.20 -28.21 -14.69
N ARG A 44 20.72 -29.20 -13.92
CA ARG A 44 19.51 -29.97 -14.25
C ARG A 44 18.24 -29.22 -13.81
N ILE A 45 17.81 -28.26 -14.64
CA ILE A 45 16.73 -27.32 -14.35
C ILE A 45 15.45 -28.05 -13.90
N THR A 46 15.04 -29.13 -14.56
CA THR A 46 13.83 -29.89 -14.18
C THR A 46 13.92 -30.49 -12.78
N ARG A 47 15.10 -30.98 -12.39
CA ARG A 47 15.33 -31.51 -11.03
C ARG A 47 15.36 -30.37 -10.00
N TYR A 48 15.95 -29.24 -10.35
CA TYR A 48 15.98 -28.04 -9.54
C TYR A 48 14.56 -27.53 -9.28
N LEU A 49 13.76 -27.27 -10.31
CA LEU A 49 12.37 -26.81 -10.20
C LEU A 49 11.51 -27.83 -9.45
N GLY A 50 11.71 -29.14 -9.67
CA GLY A 50 11.00 -30.18 -8.93
C GLY A 50 11.31 -30.20 -7.43
N ARG A 51 12.55 -29.87 -7.02
CA ARG A 51 12.91 -29.70 -5.60
C ARG A 51 12.24 -28.44 -5.02
N LEU A 52 12.28 -27.34 -5.76
CA LEU A 52 11.67 -26.06 -5.38
C LEU A 52 10.16 -26.22 -5.17
N ALA A 53 9.46 -26.83 -6.14
CA ALA A 53 8.02 -27.07 -6.07
C ALA A 53 7.63 -27.90 -4.84
N ARG A 54 8.36 -28.97 -4.54
CA ARG A 54 8.03 -29.83 -3.40
C ARG A 54 8.34 -29.21 -2.04
N ARG A 55 9.41 -28.40 -1.95
CA ARG A 55 9.88 -27.88 -0.67
C ARG A 55 9.28 -26.52 -0.31
N ILE A 56 8.97 -25.72 -1.30
CA ILE A 56 8.55 -24.32 -1.12
C ILE A 56 7.10 -24.13 -1.61
N LEU A 57 6.81 -24.46 -2.86
CA LEU A 57 5.50 -24.18 -3.46
C LEU A 57 4.37 -25.02 -2.83
N ALA A 58 4.59 -26.31 -2.54
CA ALA A 58 3.51 -27.16 -2.03
C ALA A 58 3.02 -26.77 -0.62
N PRO A 59 3.89 -26.48 0.38
CA PRO A 59 3.44 -25.93 1.66
C PRO A 59 2.80 -24.54 1.53
N ALA A 60 3.35 -23.65 0.69
CA ALA A 60 2.78 -22.34 0.44
C ALA A 60 1.36 -22.43 -0.15
N ALA A 61 1.17 -23.27 -1.18
CA ALA A 61 -0.15 -23.49 -1.79
C ALA A 61 -1.19 -24.03 -0.81
N LEU A 62 -0.78 -24.91 0.12
CA LEU A 62 -1.67 -25.37 1.19
C LEU A 62 -2.12 -24.22 2.08
N VAL A 63 -1.18 -23.38 2.52
CA VAL A 63 -1.50 -22.25 3.41
C VAL A 63 -2.36 -21.23 2.67
N ILE A 64 -2.01 -20.88 1.42
CA ILE A 64 -2.81 -19.97 0.60
C ILE A 64 -4.26 -20.49 0.48
N ALA A 65 -4.44 -21.76 0.12
CA ALA A 65 -5.79 -22.34 -0.01
C ALA A 65 -6.57 -22.33 1.31
N ALA A 66 -5.92 -22.67 2.43
CA ALA A 66 -6.55 -22.67 3.75
C ALA A 66 -6.89 -21.24 4.22
N THR A 67 -5.99 -20.28 3.99
CA THR A 67 -6.19 -18.87 4.32
C THR A 67 -7.31 -18.25 3.48
N THR A 68 -7.33 -18.53 2.16
CA THR A 68 -8.42 -18.08 1.28
C THR A 68 -9.77 -18.64 1.74
N ALA A 69 -9.84 -19.95 2.03
CA ALA A 69 -11.07 -20.57 2.50
C ALA A 69 -11.54 -19.98 3.86
N ALA A 70 -10.62 -19.77 4.79
CA ALA A 70 -10.93 -19.13 6.07
C ALA A 70 -11.36 -17.68 5.89
N GLY A 71 -10.65 -16.91 5.03
CA GLY A 71 -10.98 -15.53 4.74
C GLY A 71 -12.36 -15.36 4.09
N LEU A 72 -12.73 -16.20 3.12
CA LEU A 72 -14.07 -16.17 2.51
C LEU A 72 -15.21 -16.52 3.50
N LEU A 73 -14.91 -17.14 4.64
CA LEU A 73 -15.88 -17.49 5.66
C LEU A 73 -15.95 -16.48 6.82
N ILE A 74 -14.88 -15.72 7.04
CA ILE A 74 -14.69 -14.89 8.25
C ILE A 74 -14.63 -13.40 7.90
N LEU A 75 -13.91 -13.03 6.82
CA LEU A 75 -13.75 -11.63 6.45
C LEU A 75 -15.03 -11.06 5.82
N PRO A 76 -15.29 -9.77 5.95
CA PRO A 76 -16.39 -9.09 5.29
C PRO A 76 -16.36 -9.31 3.76
N THR A 77 -17.53 -9.34 3.14
CA THR A 77 -17.65 -9.55 1.68
C THR A 77 -16.94 -8.47 0.86
N THR A 78 -16.83 -7.26 1.39
CA THR A 78 -16.07 -6.12 0.83
C THR A 78 -14.61 -6.44 0.58
N ARG A 79 -14.01 -7.34 1.37
CA ARG A 79 -12.60 -7.74 1.29
C ARG A 79 -12.33 -8.98 0.44
N HIS A 80 -13.37 -9.66 -0.06
CA HIS A 80 -13.20 -10.92 -0.79
C HIS A 80 -12.44 -10.74 -2.10
N ASP A 81 -12.67 -9.66 -2.82
CA ASP A 81 -11.95 -9.37 -4.08
C ASP A 81 -10.45 -9.20 -3.87
N GLN A 82 -10.08 -8.42 -2.85
CA GLN A 82 -8.69 -8.22 -2.45
C GLN A 82 -8.07 -9.55 -2.00
N LEU A 83 -8.76 -10.30 -1.13
CA LEU A 83 -8.31 -11.62 -0.66
C LEU A 83 -7.98 -12.56 -1.82
N VAL A 84 -8.86 -12.63 -2.83
CA VAL A 84 -8.66 -13.50 -4.00
C VAL A 84 -7.54 -12.99 -4.90
N ALA A 85 -7.43 -11.67 -5.12
CA ALA A 85 -6.35 -11.07 -5.90
C ALA A 85 -4.98 -11.37 -5.29
N GLU A 86 -4.83 -11.16 -3.99
CA GLU A 86 -3.59 -11.42 -3.24
C GLU A 86 -3.29 -12.92 -3.10
N ALA A 87 -4.29 -13.78 -2.91
CA ALA A 87 -4.11 -15.23 -2.93
C ALA A 87 -3.51 -15.70 -4.26
N ARG A 88 -4.00 -15.15 -5.39
CA ARG A 88 -3.47 -15.41 -6.72
C ARG A 88 -2.06 -14.87 -6.89
N ALA A 89 -1.81 -13.62 -6.47
CA ALA A 89 -0.49 -12.99 -6.54
C ALA A 89 0.54 -13.75 -5.69
N SER A 90 0.17 -14.16 -4.47
CA SER A 90 0.99 -15.00 -3.58
C SER A 90 1.32 -16.36 -4.20
N LEU A 91 0.34 -17.02 -4.84
CA LEU A 91 0.54 -18.29 -5.51
C LEU A 91 1.50 -18.18 -6.71
N LEU A 92 1.46 -17.06 -7.42
CA LEU A 92 2.33 -16.76 -8.56
C LEU A 92 3.68 -16.13 -8.15
N TYR A 93 3.92 -15.89 -6.85
CA TYR A 93 5.11 -15.22 -6.32
C TYR A 93 5.29 -13.80 -6.85
N VAL A 94 4.19 -13.05 -6.97
CA VAL A 94 4.15 -11.63 -7.34
C VAL A 94 3.37 -10.77 -6.34
N GLU A 95 3.19 -11.25 -5.11
CA GLU A 95 2.48 -10.54 -4.04
C GLU A 95 3.07 -9.18 -3.76
N ASN A 96 4.40 -9.06 -3.79
CA ASN A 96 5.07 -7.78 -3.64
C ASN A 96 4.68 -6.74 -4.72
N VAL A 97 4.37 -7.18 -5.92
CA VAL A 97 3.88 -6.31 -7.01
C VAL A 97 2.42 -5.94 -6.79
N GLU A 98 1.59 -6.88 -6.30
CA GLU A 98 0.19 -6.63 -5.98
C GLU A 98 0.05 -5.63 -4.84
N LEU A 99 0.85 -5.75 -3.77
CA LEU A 99 0.88 -4.79 -2.66
C LEU A 99 1.30 -3.39 -3.11
N ILE A 100 2.28 -3.27 -4.01
CA ILE A 100 2.67 -1.99 -4.59
C ILE A 100 1.52 -1.39 -5.41
N ARG A 101 0.86 -2.20 -6.25
CA ARG A 101 -0.27 -1.73 -7.08
C ARG A 101 -1.47 -1.30 -6.26
N SER A 102 -1.80 -2.04 -5.21
CA SER A 102 -2.92 -1.74 -4.31
C SER A 102 -2.57 -0.68 -3.27
N GLN A 103 -1.31 -0.20 -3.24
CA GLN A 103 -0.79 0.79 -2.28
C GLN A 103 -0.96 0.39 -0.81
N LEU A 104 -1.04 -0.90 -0.56
CA LEU A 104 -0.99 -1.42 0.78
C LEU A 104 0.45 -1.31 1.30
N SER A 105 0.71 -0.28 2.09
CA SER A 105 1.98 -0.14 2.79
C SER A 105 2.20 -1.32 3.74
N TYR A 106 3.48 -1.67 3.97
CA TYR A 106 3.82 -2.64 5.00
C TYR A 106 3.68 -1.97 6.38
N GLU A 107 2.47 -1.99 6.90
CA GLU A 107 2.12 -1.42 8.20
C GLU A 107 2.04 -2.51 9.29
N ALA A 108 1.90 -2.06 10.53
CA ALA A 108 1.61 -2.93 11.66
C ALA A 108 0.35 -3.77 11.40
N ALA A 109 0.33 -5.00 11.92
CA ALA A 109 -0.82 -5.87 11.78
C ALA A 109 -2.03 -5.27 12.48
N GLY A 110 -3.09 -5.03 11.72
CA GLY A 110 -4.40 -4.61 12.19
C GLY A 110 -5.49 -5.47 11.53
N PRO A 111 -6.75 -5.34 11.93
CA PRO A 111 -7.84 -6.10 11.36
C PRO A 111 -8.02 -5.83 9.85
N GLU A 112 -7.70 -4.64 9.38
CA GLU A 112 -7.77 -4.27 7.95
C GLU A 112 -6.60 -4.79 7.12
N THR A 113 -5.56 -5.34 7.75
CA THR A 113 -4.36 -5.81 7.07
C THR A 113 -4.62 -7.11 6.29
N SER A 114 -4.01 -7.22 5.13
CA SER A 114 -4.10 -8.44 4.31
C SER A 114 -3.55 -9.68 5.01
N PRO A 115 -4.27 -10.81 5.02
CA PRO A 115 -3.74 -12.07 5.53
C PRO A 115 -2.62 -12.65 4.67
N PHE A 116 -2.36 -12.11 3.47
CA PHE A 116 -1.29 -12.54 2.57
C PHE A 116 -0.10 -11.60 2.54
N GLN A 117 -0.16 -10.43 3.18
CA GLN A 117 0.87 -9.40 3.11
C GLN A 117 2.30 -9.96 3.28
N HIS A 118 2.53 -10.89 4.23
CA HIS A 118 3.84 -11.46 4.49
C HIS A 118 4.43 -12.27 3.32
N PHE A 119 3.62 -12.67 2.32
CA PHE A 119 4.09 -13.34 1.10
C PHE A 119 4.94 -12.46 0.19
N TRP A 120 4.99 -11.14 0.42
CA TRP A 120 5.85 -10.25 -0.35
C TRP A 120 7.31 -10.70 -0.37
N SER A 121 7.86 -11.10 0.78
CA SER A 121 9.26 -11.54 0.90
C SER A 121 9.51 -12.90 0.23
N LEU A 122 8.51 -13.79 0.26
CA LEU A 122 8.54 -15.06 -0.47
C LEU A 122 8.45 -14.83 -1.98
N SER A 123 7.75 -13.80 -2.42
CA SER A 123 7.68 -13.40 -3.83
C SER A 123 9.03 -12.91 -4.33
N VAL A 124 9.68 -12.00 -3.62
CA VAL A 124 11.06 -11.56 -3.90
C VAL A 124 12.01 -12.76 -3.97
N GLN A 125 11.91 -13.67 -3.00
CA GLN A 125 12.74 -14.87 -2.95
C GLN A 125 12.44 -15.85 -4.10
N GLY A 126 11.16 -16.04 -4.45
CA GLY A 126 10.74 -16.91 -5.56
C GLY A 126 11.24 -16.41 -6.91
N GLN A 127 11.16 -15.10 -7.14
CA GLN A 127 11.70 -14.46 -8.34
C GLN A 127 13.21 -14.66 -8.43
N PHE A 128 13.93 -14.52 -7.33
CA PHE A 128 15.37 -14.86 -7.27
C PHE A 128 15.63 -16.33 -7.65
N TYR A 129 14.84 -17.27 -7.14
CA TYR A 129 15.03 -18.69 -7.47
C TYR A 129 14.83 -19.01 -8.95
N LEU A 130 14.04 -18.23 -9.66
CA LEU A 130 13.86 -18.39 -11.10
C LEU A 130 14.99 -17.74 -11.90
N VAL A 131 15.46 -16.57 -11.50
CA VAL A 131 16.49 -15.80 -12.22
C VAL A 131 17.91 -16.34 -11.96
N TRP A 132 18.19 -16.79 -10.73
CA TRP A 132 19.54 -17.14 -10.30
C TRP A 132 20.19 -18.30 -11.08
N PRO A 133 19.50 -19.39 -11.45
CA PRO A 133 20.07 -20.42 -12.32
C PRO A 133 20.54 -19.88 -13.66
N ALA A 134 19.82 -18.93 -14.26
CA ALA A 134 20.22 -18.30 -15.51
C ALA A 134 21.52 -17.48 -15.33
N LEU A 135 21.65 -16.75 -14.21
CA LEU A 135 22.88 -16.02 -13.87
C LEU A 135 24.08 -16.97 -13.69
N VAL A 136 23.89 -18.12 -13.03
CA VAL A 136 24.94 -19.13 -12.88
C VAL A 136 25.32 -19.73 -14.23
N LEU A 137 24.36 -20.06 -15.11
CA LEU A 137 24.63 -20.54 -16.46
C LEU A 137 25.39 -19.51 -17.31
N LEU A 138 25.01 -18.25 -17.21
CA LEU A 138 25.72 -17.13 -17.84
C LEU A 138 27.16 -17.03 -17.34
N ALA A 139 27.38 -17.16 -16.03
CA ALA A 139 28.70 -17.14 -15.43
C ALA A 139 29.58 -18.29 -15.97
N VAL A 140 29.03 -19.51 -16.06
CA VAL A 140 29.73 -20.69 -16.63
C VAL A 140 30.03 -20.49 -18.12
N TRP A 141 29.09 -19.95 -18.87
CA TRP A 141 29.29 -19.67 -20.30
C TRP A 141 30.35 -18.60 -20.52
N LEU A 142 30.32 -17.49 -19.81
CA LEU A 142 31.34 -16.42 -19.87
C LEU A 142 32.71 -16.92 -19.44
N ALA A 143 32.79 -17.75 -18.37
CA ALA A 143 34.04 -18.34 -17.89
C ALA A 143 34.70 -19.18 -18.98
N ARG A 144 33.94 -20.02 -19.69
CA ARG A 144 34.43 -20.81 -20.83
C ARG A 144 34.91 -19.95 -21.98
N ARG A 145 34.25 -18.82 -22.25
CA ARG A 145 34.62 -17.88 -23.32
C ARG A 145 35.86 -17.07 -23.00
N THR A 146 36.07 -16.71 -21.74
CA THR A 146 37.15 -15.80 -21.28
C THR A 146 38.35 -16.56 -20.70
N GLY A 147 38.29 -17.89 -20.56
CA GLY A 147 39.31 -18.67 -19.89
C GLY A 147 39.42 -18.45 -18.38
N ARG A 148 38.47 -17.75 -17.76
CA ARG A 148 38.42 -17.48 -16.30
C ARG A 148 37.74 -18.64 -15.58
N SER A 149 37.93 -18.73 -14.25
CA SER A 149 37.18 -19.70 -13.43
C SER A 149 35.72 -19.29 -13.34
N ALA A 150 34.79 -20.26 -13.28
CA ALA A 150 33.37 -20.03 -13.12
C ALA A 150 33.08 -19.26 -11.80
N ALA A 151 33.81 -19.57 -10.73
CA ALA A 151 33.68 -18.90 -9.46
C ALA A 151 34.07 -17.41 -9.54
N ALA A 152 35.18 -17.07 -10.18
CA ALA A 152 35.62 -15.69 -10.35
C ALA A 152 34.61 -14.87 -11.22
N THR A 153 34.11 -15.48 -12.30
CA THR A 153 33.14 -14.86 -13.18
C THR A 153 31.82 -14.64 -12.44
N MET A 154 31.34 -15.64 -11.65
CA MET A 154 30.16 -15.51 -10.84
C MET A 154 30.32 -14.44 -9.75
N SER A 155 31.50 -14.35 -9.10
CA SER A 155 31.77 -13.30 -8.09
C SER A 155 31.65 -11.90 -8.71
N LEU A 156 32.14 -11.69 -9.93
CA LEU A 156 32.02 -10.43 -10.62
C LEU A 156 30.56 -10.08 -10.94
N LEU A 157 29.78 -11.03 -11.49
CA LEU A 157 28.37 -10.81 -11.80
C LEU A 157 27.55 -10.53 -10.54
N VAL A 158 27.78 -11.30 -9.46
CA VAL A 158 27.09 -11.10 -8.18
C VAL A 158 27.47 -9.77 -7.54
N ALA A 159 28.75 -9.38 -7.63
CA ALA A 159 29.18 -8.05 -7.14
C ALA A 159 28.54 -6.90 -7.93
N THR A 160 28.34 -7.08 -9.25
CA THR A 160 27.60 -6.11 -10.07
C THR A 160 26.12 -6.01 -9.64
N VAL A 161 25.46 -7.16 -9.42
CA VAL A 161 24.07 -7.18 -8.90
C VAL A 161 24.00 -6.54 -7.51
N PHE A 162 24.96 -6.89 -6.63
CA PHE A 162 25.03 -6.29 -5.29
C PHE A 162 25.12 -4.76 -5.35
N LEU A 163 26.11 -4.25 -6.12
CA LEU A 163 26.34 -2.82 -6.19
C LEU A 163 25.17 -2.10 -6.87
N GLY A 164 24.68 -2.60 -7.99
CA GLY A 164 23.56 -2.02 -8.72
C GLY A 164 22.28 -1.97 -7.90
N SER A 165 21.92 -3.09 -7.25
CA SER A 165 20.74 -3.15 -6.38
C SER A 165 20.89 -2.32 -5.11
N PHE A 166 22.07 -2.27 -4.50
CA PHE A 166 22.33 -1.45 -3.32
C PHE A 166 22.23 0.05 -3.62
N LEU A 167 22.83 0.50 -4.72
CA LEU A 167 22.71 1.90 -5.16
C LEU A 167 21.25 2.25 -5.53
N TRP A 168 20.55 1.32 -6.16
CA TRP A 168 19.13 1.46 -6.46
C TRP A 168 18.30 1.56 -5.17
N ALA A 169 18.60 0.74 -4.16
CA ALA A 169 17.94 0.79 -2.86
C ALA A 169 18.17 2.13 -2.15
N LEU A 170 19.41 2.64 -2.17
CA LEU A 170 19.75 3.96 -1.60
C LEU A 170 18.97 5.10 -2.27
N HIS A 171 18.91 5.05 -3.60
CA HIS A 171 18.20 6.06 -4.37
C HIS A 171 16.69 5.99 -4.09
N HIS A 172 16.11 4.81 -4.19
CA HIS A 172 14.66 4.64 -4.10
C HIS A 172 14.13 4.81 -2.67
N GLN A 173 14.92 4.45 -1.64
CA GLN A 173 14.58 4.69 -0.24
C GLN A 173 14.39 6.18 0.06
N GLY A 174 15.20 7.05 -0.56
CA GLY A 174 15.06 8.51 -0.42
C GLY A 174 13.83 9.07 -1.12
N ILE A 175 13.24 8.31 -2.03
CA ILE A 175 12.06 8.69 -2.81
C ILE A 175 10.78 8.09 -2.18
N ASN A 176 10.67 6.76 -2.08
CA ASN A 176 9.54 6.01 -1.50
C ASN A 176 10.03 4.81 -0.72
N GLN A 177 10.13 4.96 0.58
CA GLN A 177 10.61 3.91 1.46
C GLN A 177 9.67 2.69 1.49
N ALA A 178 8.36 2.92 1.50
CA ALA A 178 7.36 1.84 1.56
C ALA A 178 7.42 0.95 0.29
N GLU A 179 7.53 1.55 -0.88
CA GLU A 179 7.71 0.83 -2.12
C GLU A 179 9.08 0.17 -2.20
N ALA A 180 10.17 0.89 -1.84
CA ALA A 180 11.52 0.35 -1.77
C ALA A 180 11.60 -0.91 -0.88
N TYR A 181 10.78 -0.96 0.17
CA TYR A 181 10.68 -2.11 1.07
C TYR A 181 10.16 -3.37 0.37
N LEU A 182 9.23 -3.24 -0.58
CA LEU A 182 8.55 -4.33 -1.28
C LEU A 182 9.21 -4.70 -2.62
N MET A 183 9.94 -3.79 -3.26
CA MET A 183 10.51 -4.01 -4.59
C MET A 183 11.61 -5.08 -4.61
N SER A 184 11.54 -5.99 -5.57
CA SER A 184 12.59 -7.02 -5.75
C SER A 184 13.95 -6.44 -6.14
N GLY A 185 13.95 -5.34 -6.91
CA GLY A 185 15.18 -4.66 -7.34
C GLY A 185 15.99 -4.07 -6.20
N THR A 186 15.32 -3.47 -5.23
CA THR A 186 15.93 -2.85 -4.04
C THR A 186 16.40 -3.87 -2.99
N ARG A 187 15.90 -5.11 -3.05
CA ARG A 187 16.20 -6.23 -2.14
C ARG A 187 17.21 -7.24 -2.69
N ALA A 188 17.49 -7.22 -4.02
CA ALA A 188 18.37 -8.20 -4.66
C ALA A 188 19.82 -8.15 -4.11
N TRP A 189 20.30 -7.02 -3.58
CA TRP A 189 21.61 -6.90 -2.97
C TRP A 189 21.79 -7.76 -1.70
N GLU A 190 20.72 -7.99 -0.92
CA GLU A 190 20.75 -8.85 0.26
C GLU A 190 20.97 -10.33 -0.12
N LEU A 191 20.26 -10.78 -1.17
CA LEU A 191 20.48 -12.10 -1.77
C LEU A 191 21.88 -12.21 -2.39
N ALA A 192 22.35 -11.15 -3.07
CA ALA A 192 23.68 -11.07 -3.65
C ALA A 192 24.75 -11.06 -2.55
N PHE A 193 24.54 -10.39 -1.41
CA PHE A 193 25.42 -10.42 -0.24
C PHE A 193 25.62 -11.87 0.24
N GLY A 194 24.55 -12.60 0.45
CA GLY A 194 24.63 -14.01 0.81
C GLY A 194 25.35 -14.87 -0.22
N SER A 195 25.14 -14.57 -1.50
CA SER A 195 25.84 -15.25 -2.61
C SER A 195 27.33 -14.96 -2.61
N LEU A 196 27.75 -13.72 -2.32
CA LEU A 196 29.16 -13.36 -2.12
C LEU A 196 29.78 -14.12 -0.94
N LEU A 197 29.05 -14.26 0.17
CA LEU A 197 29.51 -15.09 1.29
C LEU A 197 29.74 -16.56 0.88
N ALA A 198 28.90 -17.12 0.02
CA ALA A 198 29.08 -18.48 -0.51
C ALA A 198 30.34 -18.60 -1.37
N LEU A 199 30.61 -17.62 -2.23
CA LEU A 199 31.76 -17.58 -3.12
C LEU A 199 33.08 -17.30 -2.37
N LEU A 200 33.03 -16.42 -1.36
CA LEU A 200 34.20 -16.03 -0.57
C LEU A 200 34.42 -16.92 0.65
N GLY A 201 33.50 -17.84 0.97
CA GLY A 201 33.50 -18.63 2.21
C GLY A 201 34.79 -19.41 2.48
N ALA A 202 35.53 -19.83 1.44
CA ALA A 202 36.84 -20.43 1.59
C ALA A 202 37.92 -19.46 2.12
N HIS A 203 37.73 -18.17 1.91
CA HIS A 203 38.64 -17.08 2.30
C HIS A 203 38.23 -16.43 3.63
N LEU A 204 36.98 -16.60 4.05
CA LEU A 204 36.41 -16.00 5.30
C LEU A 204 36.70 -16.89 6.52
N ARG A 205 37.96 -17.32 6.69
CA ARG A 205 38.38 -18.15 7.81
C ARG A 205 38.96 -17.29 8.91
N LEU A 206 38.32 -17.28 10.07
CA LEU A 206 38.81 -16.55 11.23
C LEU A 206 39.86 -17.38 11.98
N PRO A 207 40.97 -16.75 12.47
CA PRO A 207 41.86 -17.36 13.44
C PRO A 207 41.12 -17.83 14.70
N GLN A 208 41.57 -18.93 15.32
CA GLN A 208 40.88 -19.56 16.42
C GLN A 208 40.50 -18.57 17.55
N PRO A 209 41.37 -17.62 17.99
CA PRO A 209 41.02 -16.70 19.08
C PRO A 209 39.92 -15.71 18.73
N LEU A 210 39.74 -15.37 17.41
CA LEU A 210 38.71 -14.43 16.94
C LEU A 210 37.34 -15.07 16.74
N ARG A 211 37.24 -16.39 16.67
CA ARG A 211 35.98 -17.10 16.34
C ARG A 211 34.92 -16.91 17.44
N THR A 212 35.28 -16.99 18.67
CA THR A 212 34.33 -16.83 19.81
C THR A 212 33.82 -15.40 19.93
N PRO A 213 34.65 -14.35 19.95
CA PRO A 213 34.16 -12.97 19.95
C PRO A 213 33.32 -12.66 18.69
N ALA A 214 33.76 -13.09 17.50
CA ALA A 214 32.99 -12.89 16.28
C ALA A 214 31.60 -13.57 16.34
N ALA A 215 31.50 -14.76 16.92
CA ALA A 215 30.22 -15.46 17.08
C ALA A 215 29.29 -14.72 18.06
N TRP A 216 29.80 -14.17 19.17
CA TRP A 216 29.00 -13.39 20.10
C TRP A 216 28.58 -12.04 19.51
N THR A 217 29.50 -11.31 18.86
CA THR A 217 29.17 -10.05 18.18
C THR A 217 28.16 -10.29 17.08
N GLY A 218 28.34 -11.33 16.27
CA GLY A 218 27.40 -11.68 15.19
C GLY A 218 25.99 -12.00 15.72
N LEU A 219 25.90 -12.78 16.79
CA LEU A 219 24.61 -13.07 17.45
C LEU A 219 23.99 -11.80 18.04
N GLY A 220 24.81 -10.97 18.69
CA GLY A 220 24.39 -9.69 19.25
C GLY A 220 23.80 -8.75 18.19
N LEU A 221 24.47 -8.60 17.04
CA LEU A 221 23.98 -7.77 15.92
C LEU A 221 22.64 -8.28 15.38
N VAL A 222 22.48 -9.58 15.15
CA VAL A 222 21.23 -10.15 14.64
C VAL A 222 20.08 -9.95 15.64
N VAL A 223 20.33 -10.20 16.93
CA VAL A 223 19.27 -10.12 17.96
C VAL A 223 18.90 -8.67 18.28
N SER A 224 19.90 -7.77 18.34
CA SER A 224 19.66 -6.37 18.71
C SER A 224 18.99 -5.53 17.61
N CYS A 225 18.97 -6.00 16.36
CA CYS A 225 18.53 -5.23 15.21
C CYS A 225 17.14 -4.60 15.42
N GLY A 226 16.11 -5.39 15.72
CA GLY A 226 14.75 -4.88 15.88
C GLY A 226 14.50 -4.08 17.16
N PHE A 227 15.44 -4.11 18.14
CA PHE A 227 15.36 -3.28 19.36
C PHE A 227 16.04 -1.93 19.18
N VAL A 228 17.09 -1.86 18.35
CA VAL A 228 17.92 -0.67 18.15
C VAL A 228 17.52 0.14 16.93
N LEU A 229 17.10 -0.54 15.86
CA LEU A 229 16.77 0.08 14.58
C LEU A 229 15.26 0.04 14.34
N ASP A 230 14.74 1.11 13.77
CA ASP A 230 13.42 1.08 13.13
C ASP A 230 13.59 0.54 11.70
N GLY A 231 13.44 -0.77 11.55
CA GLY A 231 13.64 -1.43 10.26
C GLY A 231 12.54 -1.10 9.25
N ALA A 232 11.35 -0.69 9.70
CA ALA A 232 10.27 -0.30 8.81
C ALA A 232 10.61 1.01 8.07
N ALA A 233 11.23 1.96 8.76
CA ALA A 233 11.66 3.22 8.17
C ALA A 233 13.04 3.17 7.48
N LEU A 234 13.94 2.25 7.91
CA LEU A 234 15.36 2.28 7.55
C LEU A 234 15.77 1.22 6.51
N PHE A 235 14.93 0.19 6.24
CA PHE A 235 15.24 -0.88 5.28
C PHE A 235 14.49 -0.65 3.94
N PRO A 236 15.10 -1.07 2.81
CA PRO A 236 16.32 -1.86 2.58
C PRO A 236 17.64 -1.08 2.53
N GLY A 237 17.78 0.03 3.19
CA GLY A 237 18.95 0.90 3.16
C GLY A 237 20.20 0.35 3.85
N PRO A 238 21.22 1.23 4.10
CA PRO A 238 22.52 0.81 4.65
C PRO A 238 22.41 0.13 6.02
N TRP A 239 21.38 0.44 6.78
CA TRP A 239 21.15 -0.13 8.10
C TRP A 239 20.80 -1.62 8.08
N ALA A 240 20.33 -2.17 6.93
CA ALA A 240 20.18 -3.61 6.78
C ALA A 240 21.52 -4.38 6.81
N LEU A 241 22.64 -3.68 6.64
CA LEU A 241 23.98 -4.26 6.89
C LEU A 241 24.18 -4.68 8.34
N TRP A 242 23.45 -4.10 9.30
CA TRP A 242 23.57 -4.46 10.73
C TRP A 242 23.30 -5.95 10.97
N PRO A 243 22.12 -6.51 10.65
CA PRO A 243 21.87 -7.94 10.79
C PRO A 243 22.65 -8.79 9.79
N LEU A 244 22.96 -8.29 8.57
CA LEU A 244 23.72 -9.02 7.56
C LEU A 244 25.19 -9.21 7.95
N LEU A 245 25.84 -8.21 8.52
CA LEU A 245 27.19 -8.35 9.08
C LEU A 245 27.18 -9.32 10.27
N GLY A 246 26.13 -9.30 11.09
CA GLY A 246 25.91 -10.29 12.13
C GLY A 246 25.92 -11.73 11.58
N LEU A 247 25.18 -11.96 10.51
CA LEU A 247 25.16 -13.24 9.78
C LEU A 247 26.54 -13.61 9.24
N ALA A 248 27.24 -12.67 8.60
CA ALA A 248 28.58 -12.91 8.05
C ALA A 248 29.59 -13.33 9.13
N LEU A 249 29.57 -12.66 10.30
CA LEU A 249 30.38 -13.00 11.45
C LEU A 249 30.07 -14.41 12.01
N LEU A 250 28.78 -14.76 12.11
CA LEU A 250 28.36 -16.09 12.54
C LEU A 250 28.86 -17.16 11.57
N MET A 251 28.71 -16.94 10.24
CA MET A 251 29.18 -17.87 9.22
C MET A 251 30.71 -18.03 9.22
N ALA A 252 31.44 -16.92 9.33
CA ALA A 252 32.90 -16.92 9.41
C ALA A 252 33.41 -17.66 10.69
N ALA A 253 32.72 -17.44 11.83
CA ALA A 253 33.02 -18.11 13.09
C ALA A 253 32.71 -19.62 13.05
N ALA A 254 31.67 -20.03 12.29
CA ALA A 254 31.30 -21.43 12.11
C ALA A 254 32.27 -22.19 11.19
N SER A 255 32.95 -21.49 10.25
CA SER A 255 33.86 -22.10 9.29
C SER A 255 35.09 -22.70 9.99
N ALA A 256 35.31 -24.04 9.87
CA ALA A 256 36.47 -24.70 10.47
C ALA A 256 37.75 -24.40 9.69
N PRO A 257 38.89 -24.15 10.31
CA PRO A 257 40.17 -24.14 9.62
C PRO A 257 40.47 -25.52 9.01
N SER A 258 41.19 -25.55 7.86
CA SER A 258 41.60 -26.78 7.21
C SER A 258 42.35 -27.72 8.17
N ARG A 259 42.02 -29.00 8.16
CA ARG A 259 42.62 -30.02 8.99
C ARG A 259 44.15 -30.00 8.86
N THR A 260 44.84 -29.44 9.84
CA THR A 260 46.19 -29.81 10.18
C THR A 260 46.11 -30.55 11.51
N ALA A 261 46.41 -31.88 11.43
CA ALA A 261 46.68 -32.83 12.50
C ALA A 261 46.01 -32.60 13.90
N ASP A 262 45.35 -33.64 14.36
CA ASP A 262 45.12 -34.09 15.74
C ASP A 262 44.04 -33.43 16.64
N ARG A 263 43.46 -32.30 16.34
CA ARG A 263 42.30 -31.82 17.15
C ARG A 263 41.22 -31.19 16.25
N SER A 264 40.05 -31.79 16.20
CA SER A 264 38.86 -31.12 15.61
C SER A 264 38.61 -29.82 16.35
N PRO A 265 38.62 -28.64 15.65
CA PRO A 265 38.41 -27.38 16.31
C PRO A 265 37.00 -27.33 16.92
N VAL A 266 36.90 -27.07 18.22
CA VAL A 266 35.60 -26.95 18.92
C VAL A 266 34.86 -25.72 18.38
N ALA A 267 33.61 -25.89 18.00
CA ALA A 267 32.76 -24.77 17.58
C ALA A 267 32.55 -23.77 18.73
N PRO A 268 32.54 -22.45 18.46
CA PRO A 268 32.25 -21.43 19.47
C PRO A 268 30.93 -21.65 20.23
N PRO A 269 30.83 -21.24 21.50
CA PRO A 269 29.62 -21.45 22.29
C PRO A 269 28.31 -20.96 21.65
N PRO A 270 28.21 -19.77 21.00
CA PRO A 270 27.00 -19.37 20.30
C PRO A 270 26.61 -20.31 19.16
N ILE A 271 27.57 -20.80 18.39
CA ILE A 271 27.32 -21.75 17.31
C ILE A 271 26.82 -23.09 17.86
N ARG A 272 27.39 -23.57 18.98
CA ARG A 272 26.94 -24.78 19.67
C ARG A 272 25.53 -24.61 20.22
N PHE A 273 25.20 -23.45 20.77
CA PHE A 273 23.86 -23.12 21.25
C PHE A 273 22.85 -23.17 20.09
N LEU A 274 23.14 -22.50 18.97
CA LEU A 274 22.27 -22.52 17.78
C LEU A 274 22.11 -23.94 17.17
N ALA A 275 23.10 -24.80 17.35
CA ALA A 275 23.07 -26.20 16.89
C ALA A 275 22.43 -27.18 17.90
N THR A 276 21.86 -26.70 19.02
CA THR A 276 21.14 -27.56 19.97
C THR A 276 19.91 -28.20 19.33
N ARG A 277 19.56 -29.40 19.78
CA ARG A 277 18.41 -30.16 19.23
C ARG A 277 17.09 -29.39 19.24
N PRO A 278 16.71 -28.64 20.29
CA PRO A 278 15.49 -27.87 20.26
C PRO A 278 15.48 -26.80 19.17
N LEU A 279 16.57 -26.02 19.05
CA LEU A 279 16.69 -24.96 18.04
C LEU A 279 16.78 -25.52 16.61
N ALA A 280 17.46 -26.65 16.42
CA ALA A 280 17.48 -27.33 15.13
C ALA A 280 16.07 -27.80 14.70
N ARG A 281 15.27 -28.39 15.64
CA ARG A 281 13.88 -28.76 15.36
C ARG A 281 12.99 -27.56 15.08
N LEU A 282 13.20 -26.44 15.78
CA LEU A 282 12.51 -25.21 15.49
C LEU A 282 12.89 -24.68 14.11
N GLY A 283 14.17 -24.84 13.69
CA GLY A 283 14.64 -24.55 12.35
C GLY A 283 13.96 -25.40 11.27
N ASP A 284 13.70 -26.68 11.54
CA ASP A 284 12.94 -27.56 10.62
C ASP A 284 11.51 -27.08 10.40
N LEU A 285 10.90 -26.41 11.40
CA LEU A 285 9.54 -25.86 11.35
C LEU A 285 9.49 -24.41 10.88
N ALA A 286 10.63 -23.75 10.71
CA ALA A 286 10.70 -22.30 10.52
C ALA A 286 9.92 -21.81 9.29
N TYR A 287 9.95 -22.55 8.19
CA TYR A 287 9.22 -22.19 6.98
C TYR A 287 7.70 -22.31 7.17
N GLY A 288 7.22 -23.44 7.69
CA GLY A 288 5.79 -23.60 8.02
C GLY A 288 5.31 -22.57 9.05
N LEU A 289 6.13 -22.27 10.07
CA LEU A 289 5.82 -21.24 11.06
C LEU A 289 5.69 -19.86 10.42
N TYR A 290 6.60 -19.50 9.50
CA TYR A 290 6.52 -18.26 8.74
C TYR A 290 5.25 -18.18 7.89
N LEU A 291 4.83 -19.28 7.27
CA LEU A 291 3.63 -19.29 6.43
C LEU A 291 2.33 -19.13 7.25
N TRP A 292 2.24 -19.73 8.44
CA TRP A 292 1.00 -19.79 9.22
C TRP A 292 0.79 -18.63 10.19
N HIS A 293 1.86 -18.00 10.71
CA HIS A 293 1.73 -17.05 11.81
C HIS A 293 0.94 -15.78 11.42
N TRP A 294 1.17 -15.24 10.22
CA TRP A 294 0.54 -14.03 9.78
C TRP A 294 -0.96 -14.19 9.46
N PRO A 295 -1.38 -15.18 8.64
CA PRO A 295 -2.81 -15.44 8.47
C PRO A 295 -3.52 -15.73 9.78
N ALA A 296 -2.88 -16.47 10.70
CA ALA A 296 -3.45 -16.77 12.01
C ALA A 296 -3.62 -15.49 12.86
N LEU A 297 -2.68 -14.56 12.77
CA LEU A 297 -2.75 -13.26 13.43
C LEU A 297 -3.93 -12.43 12.91
N ILE A 298 -3.99 -12.22 11.58
CA ILE A 298 -5.05 -11.40 10.98
C ILE A 298 -6.44 -11.99 11.21
N ILE A 299 -6.61 -13.29 11.05
CA ILE A 299 -7.89 -13.98 11.33
C ILE A 299 -8.25 -13.87 12.81
N HIS A 300 -7.29 -13.94 13.73
CA HIS A 300 -7.54 -13.76 15.16
C HIS A 300 -8.02 -12.34 15.48
N LEU A 301 -7.39 -11.32 14.94
CA LEU A 301 -7.80 -9.92 15.13
C LEU A 301 -9.22 -9.69 14.60
N GLU A 302 -9.53 -10.19 13.41
CA GLU A 302 -10.86 -10.12 12.81
C GLU A 302 -11.92 -10.79 13.67
N LEU A 303 -11.67 -12.01 14.16
CA LEU A 303 -12.62 -12.77 15.00
C LEU A 303 -12.86 -12.13 16.38
N THR A 304 -11.90 -11.38 16.88
CA THR A 304 -11.99 -10.74 18.20
C THR A 304 -12.42 -9.27 18.14
N GLY A 305 -12.40 -8.66 16.95
CA GLY A 305 -12.63 -7.22 16.75
C GLY A 305 -11.58 -6.35 17.44
N ALA A 306 -10.39 -6.89 17.70
CA ALA A 306 -9.34 -6.19 18.42
C ALA A 306 -8.43 -5.43 17.45
N GLU A 307 -8.14 -4.16 17.75
CA GLU A 307 -7.18 -3.35 16.96
C GLU A 307 -5.72 -3.84 17.09
N GLY A 308 -5.40 -4.53 18.17
CA GLY A 308 -4.06 -5.05 18.45
C GLY A 308 -4.09 -6.34 19.26
N LEU A 309 -2.95 -7.00 19.34
CA LEU A 309 -2.83 -8.31 19.97
C LEU A 309 -2.45 -8.18 21.45
N ASP A 310 -3.29 -8.67 22.33
CA ASP A 310 -2.95 -8.85 23.75
C ASP A 310 -2.04 -10.08 23.96
N ALA A 311 -1.49 -10.22 25.18
CA ALA A 311 -0.60 -11.32 25.50
C ALA A 311 -1.28 -12.70 25.37
N GLY A 312 -2.58 -12.78 25.64
CA GLY A 312 -3.39 -14.01 25.50
C GLY A 312 -3.54 -14.40 24.05
N GLY A 313 -3.97 -13.47 23.20
CA GLY A 313 -4.08 -13.63 21.75
C GLY A 313 -2.75 -14.02 21.10
N ALA A 314 -1.65 -13.36 21.51
CA ALA A 314 -0.31 -13.70 21.02
C ALA A 314 0.08 -15.16 21.32
N VAL A 315 -0.25 -15.67 22.51
CA VAL A 315 -0.03 -17.08 22.86
C VAL A 315 -0.89 -18.00 22.01
N VAL A 316 -2.18 -17.67 21.79
CA VAL A 316 -3.09 -18.45 20.97
C VAL A 316 -2.58 -18.53 19.53
N VAL A 317 -2.23 -17.39 18.91
CA VAL A 317 -1.68 -17.33 17.55
C VAL A 317 -0.37 -18.12 17.44
N LEU A 318 0.54 -17.98 18.41
CA LEU A 318 1.82 -18.70 18.41
C LEU A 318 1.63 -20.22 18.52
N VAL A 319 0.77 -20.69 19.44
CA VAL A 319 0.49 -22.13 19.63
C VAL A 319 -0.17 -22.71 18.38
N PHE A 320 -1.17 -22.03 17.83
CA PHE A 320 -1.81 -22.44 16.57
C PHE A 320 -0.79 -22.54 15.44
N SER A 321 0.03 -21.50 15.25
CA SER A 321 1.02 -21.44 14.18
C SER A 321 2.08 -22.54 14.29
N LEU A 322 2.53 -22.85 15.52
CA LEU A 322 3.47 -23.96 15.76
C LEU A 322 2.82 -25.32 15.47
N ALA A 323 1.57 -25.53 15.88
CA ALA A 323 0.84 -26.76 15.61
C ALA A 323 0.59 -26.96 14.10
N ALA A 324 0.15 -25.91 13.41
CA ALA A 324 -0.08 -25.91 11.96
C ALA A 324 1.25 -26.11 11.18
N ALA A 325 2.33 -25.45 11.59
CA ALA A 325 3.66 -25.67 11.02
C ALA A 325 4.14 -27.12 11.21
N TRP A 326 3.95 -27.69 12.41
CA TRP A 326 4.28 -29.09 12.68
C TRP A 326 3.46 -30.03 11.80
N ALA A 327 2.15 -29.80 11.66
CA ALA A 327 1.26 -30.56 10.82
C ALA A 327 1.69 -30.52 9.35
N THR A 328 1.96 -29.33 8.82
CA THR A 328 2.45 -29.10 7.47
C THR A 328 3.80 -29.83 7.24
N HIS A 329 4.74 -29.70 8.17
CA HIS A 329 6.02 -30.37 8.11
C HIS A 329 5.85 -31.90 8.11
N ARG A 330 5.01 -32.45 9.00
CA ARG A 330 4.81 -33.89 9.18
C ARG A 330 4.06 -34.55 8.03
N TRP A 331 3.05 -33.89 7.48
CA TRP A 331 2.11 -34.49 6.52
C TRP A 331 2.32 -34.04 5.08
N VAL A 332 2.96 -32.89 4.85
CA VAL A 332 3.21 -32.35 3.50
C VAL A 332 4.70 -32.38 3.16
N GLU A 333 5.53 -31.65 3.92
CA GLU A 333 6.95 -31.48 3.56
C GLU A 333 7.73 -32.79 3.65
N THR A 334 7.62 -33.52 4.76
CA THR A 334 8.39 -34.78 4.98
C THR A 334 8.05 -35.87 3.96
N PRO A 335 6.77 -36.16 3.63
CA PRO A 335 6.44 -37.11 2.58
C PRO A 335 6.96 -36.68 1.19
N LEU A 336 6.77 -35.38 0.81
CA LEU A 336 7.22 -34.87 -0.47
C LEU A 336 8.75 -34.89 -0.63
N ALA A 337 9.48 -34.62 0.45
CA ALA A 337 10.95 -34.70 0.46
C ALA A 337 11.44 -36.12 0.24
N LYS A 338 10.77 -37.13 0.85
CA LYS A 338 11.10 -38.55 0.68
C LYS A 338 10.83 -39.06 -0.74
N TRP A 339 9.83 -38.55 -1.43
CA TRP A 339 9.52 -38.95 -2.81
C TRP A 339 10.59 -38.54 -3.81
N GLY A 340 11.48 -37.61 -3.48
CA GLY A 340 12.59 -37.14 -4.31
C GLY A 340 13.97 -37.69 -3.96
N ALA A 341 14.11 -38.45 -2.87
CA ALA A 341 15.39 -38.96 -2.41
C ALA A 341 15.85 -40.18 -3.24
N PRO A 342 17.14 -40.30 -3.63
CA PRO A 342 17.67 -41.52 -4.23
C PRO A 342 17.59 -42.66 -3.21
N THR A 343 17.00 -43.78 -3.59
CA THR A 343 17.01 -44.96 -2.75
C THR A 343 18.18 -45.87 -3.19
N GLY A 344 19.22 -45.97 -2.35
CA GLY A 344 20.27 -47.00 -2.45
C GLY A 344 21.59 -46.51 -3.01
N THR A 345 22.64 -47.20 -2.65
CA THR A 345 24.06 -46.98 -2.93
C THR A 345 24.49 -47.31 -4.37
N SER A 346 23.56 -47.62 -5.27
CA SER A 346 23.83 -47.84 -6.68
C SER A 346 23.11 -46.79 -7.53
N GLY A 347 23.90 -45.96 -8.22
CA GLY A 347 23.49 -44.76 -8.94
C GLY A 347 22.64 -44.95 -10.21
N THR A 348 21.81 -45.97 -10.31
CA THR A 348 20.84 -46.16 -11.39
C THR A 348 19.46 -45.77 -10.90
N ILE A 349 18.99 -44.58 -11.26
CA ILE A 349 17.60 -44.16 -11.06
C ILE A 349 16.74 -45.01 -11.99
N ASP A 350 15.82 -45.78 -11.41
CA ASP A 350 14.85 -46.55 -12.20
C ASP A 350 14.02 -45.56 -13.05
N ALA A 351 14.05 -45.73 -14.37
CA ALA A 351 13.36 -44.88 -15.35
C ALA A 351 11.82 -44.78 -15.08
N GLY A 352 11.26 -45.79 -14.42
CA GLY A 352 9.86 -45.76 -13.95
C GLY A 352 9.60 -44.76 -12.82
N ARG A 353 10.57 -44.57 -11.94
CA ARG A 353 10.54 -43.63 -10.83
C ARG A 353 10.74 -42.17 -11.29
N GLU A 354 11.60 -41.97 -12.27
CA GLU A 354 11.82 -40.66 -12.89
C GLU A 354 10.56 -40.21 -13.65
N ARG A 355 9.85 -41.09 -14.35
CA ARG A 355 8.54 -40.81 -14.97
C ARG A 355 7.47 -40.54 -13.94
N ARG A 356 7.43 -41.23 -12.80
CA ARG A 356 6.47 -40.93 -11.70
C ARG A 356 6.78 -39.58 -11.05
N LEU A 357 8.06 -39.24 -10.83
CA LEU A 357 8.48 -37.95 -10.34
C LEU A 357 8.07 -36.80 -11.31
N HIS A 358 8.23 -37.00 -12.60
CA HIS A 358 7.80 -36.03 -13.62
C HIS A 358 6.28 -35.85 -13.63
N ARG A 359 5.53 -36.96 -13.52
CA ARG A 359 4.05 -36.90 -13.45
C ARG A 359 3.56 -36.21 -12.19
N THR A 360 4.13 -36.47 -11.00
CA THR A 360 3.74 -35.82 -9.76
C THR A 360 4.14 -34.34 -9.72
N THR A 361 5.30 -33.96 -10.29
CA THR A 361 5.72 -32.56 -10.41
C THR A 361 4.78 -31.80 -11.38
N LEU A 362 4.45 -32.43 -12.51
CA LEU A 362 3.46 -31.91 -13.45
C LEU A 362 2.06 -31.82 -12.86
N SER A 363 1.64 -32.81 -12.06
CA SER A 363 0.32 -32.80 -11.39
C SER A 363 0.25 -31.74 -10.29
N LEU A 364 1.32 -31.51 -9.54
CA LEU A 364 1.39 -30.43 -8.55
C LEU A 364 1.41 -29.07 -9.25
N ALA A 365 2.20 -28.90 -10.32
CA ALA A 365 2.22 -27.66 -11.11
C ALA A 365 0.88 -27.44 -11.82
N ALA A 366 0.25 -28.48 -12.36
CA ALA A 366 -1.09 -28.40 -12.97
C ALA A 366 -2.17 -28.13 -11.92
N GLY A 367 -2.06 -28.71 -10.71
CA GLY A 367 -2.96 -28.44 -9.61
C GLY A 367 -2.88 -27.00 -9.10
N THR A 368 -1.65 -26.44 -9.00
CA THR A 368 -1.46 -25.04 -8.65
C THR A 368 -1.94 -24.08 -9.73
N LEU A 369 -1.70 -24.42 -11.01
CA LEU A 369 -2.25 -23.67 -12.15
C LEU A 369 -3.78 -23.77 -12.21
N ALA A 370 -4.37 -24.92 -11.92
CA ALA A 370 -5.82 -25.12 -11.88
C ALA A 370 -6.45 -24.35 -10.72
N LEU A 371 -5.82 -24.32 -9.54
CA LEU A 371 -6.25 -23.49 -8.39
C LEU A 371 -6.14 -22.00 -8.72
N GLY A 372 -5.05 -21.57 -9.35
CA GLY A 372 -4.86 -20.20 -9.83
C GLY A 372 -5.88 -19.81 -10.92
N ALA A 373 -6.19 -20.75 -11.84
CA ALA A 373 -7.21 -20.54 -12.87
C ALA A 373 -8.63 -20.52 -12.27
N ALA A 374 -8.93 -21.40 -11.29
CA ALA A 374 -10.21 -21.39 -10.59
C ALA A 374 -10.39 -20.10 -9.76
N ALA A 375 -9.36 -19.66 -9.03
CA ALA A 375 -9.35 -18.37 -8.36
C ALA A 375 -9.48 -17.21 -9.36
N GLY A 376 -8.84 -17.30 -10.52
CA GLY A 376 -8.95 -16.32 -11.61
C GLY A 376 -10.35 -16.25 -12.24
N THR A 377 -11.03 -17.39 -12.37
CA THR A 377 -12.42 -17.42 -12.89
C THR A 377 -13.42 -16.89 -11.89
N VAL A 378 -13.26 -17.21 -10.60
CA VAL A 378 -14.07 -16.62 -9.52
C VAL A 378 -13.84 -15.11 -9.45
N HIS A 379 -12.59 -14.66 -9.51
CA HIS A 379 -12.27 -13.24 -9.57
C HIS A 379 -12.87 -12.55 -10.81
N LEU A 380 -12.76 -13.17 -11.99
CA LEU A 380 -13.35 -12.62 -13.21
C LEU A 380 -14.87 -12.51 -13.13
N GLN A 381 -15.53 -13.46 -12.47
CA GLN A 381 -16.98 -13.41 -12.25
C GLN A 381 -17.38 -12.34 -11.21
N LEU A 382 -16.54 -12.09 -10.21
CA LEU A 382 -16.75 -11.05 -9.20
C LEU A 382 -16.37 -9.65 -9.70
N THR A 383 -15.44 -9.52 -10.66
CA THR A 383 -14.96 -8.25 -11.20
C THR A 383 -15.60 -7.85 -12.53
N THR A 384 -16.51 -8.64 -13.09
CA THR A 384 -17.26 -8.29 -14.31
C THR A 384 -18.44 -7.34 -14.06
N THR A 385 -18.61 -6.82 -12.85
CA THR A 385 -19.32 -5.55 -12.73
C THR A 385 -18.43 -4.48 -13.37
N PRO A 386 -18.92 -3.77 -14.40
CA PRO A 386 -18.15 -2.70 -15.02
C PRO A 386 -17.69 -1.75 -13.93
N GLN A 387 -16.40 -1.39 -13.93
CA GLN A 387 -15.93 -0.20 -13.27
C GLN A 387 -16.52 0.95 -14.10
N GLU A 388 -17.78 1.27 -13.84
CA GLU A 388 -18.40 2.46 -14.38
C GLU A 388 -17.70 3.64 -13.74
N GLY A 389 -16.66 4.11 -14.41
CA GLY A 389 -16.05 5.40 -14.19
C GLY A 389 -16.98 6.51 -14.71
N GLY A 390 -18.25 6.39 -14.42
CA GLY A 390 -19.22 7.44 -14.59
C GLY A 390 -19.19 8.31 -13.33
N TRP A 391 -18.86 9.59 -13.50
CA TRP A 391 -18.94 10.59 -12.44
C TRP A 391 -20.38 11.09 -12.23
N ALA A 392 -21.36 10.59 -12.98
CA ALA A 392 -22.78 10.80 -12.74
C ALA A 392 -23.41 9.51 -12.25
N THR A 393 -24.06 9.55 -11.10
CA THR A 393 -24.99 8.50 -10.65
C THR A 393 -26.26 8.59 -11.53
N GLU A 394 -26.12 8.24 -12.81
CA GLU A 394 -27.25 8.13 -13.70
C GLU A 394 -28.27 7.16 -13.10
N GLY A 395 -29.38 7.68 -12.64
CA GLY A 395 -30.52 6.89 -12.18
C GLY A 395 -30.68 6.75 -10.68
N LEU A 396 -29.96 7.52 -9.83
CA LEU A 396 -30.25 7.55 -8.39
C LEU A 396 -31.63 8.20 -8.16
N ASP A 397 -32.58 7.39 -7.73
CA ASP A 397 -33.89 7.92 -7.34
C ASP A 397 -33.76 8.71 -6.01
N ARG A 398 -33.73 10.03 -6.13
CA ARG A 398 -33.60 10.95 -4.99
C ARG A 398 -34.77 10.87 -3.99
N GLN A 399 -35.90 10.28 -4.37
CA GLN A 399 -37.00 10.01 -3.45
C GLN A 399 -36.72 8.81 -2.55
N VAL A 400 -35.99 7.81 -3.09
CA VAL A 400 -35.58 6.62 -2.33
C VAL A 400 -34.26 6.84 -1.62
N TYR A 401 -33.33 7.58 -2.25
CA TYR A 401 -31.96 7.83 -1.76
C TYR A 401 -31.69 9.35 -1.64
N PRO A 402 -32.38 10.05 -0.72
CA PRO A 402 -32.20 11.50 -0.55
C PRO A 402 -30.83 11.88 0.01
N GLY A 403 -30.10 10.96 0.65
CA GLY A 403 -28.77 11.20 1.20
C GLY A 403 -28.73 12.38 2.17
N ALA A 404 -27.78 13.30 1.99
CA ALA A 404 -27.57 14.46 2.86
C ALA A 404 -28.79 15.38 2.99
N THR A 405 -29.67 15.44 1.98
CA THR A 405 -30.84 16.35 1.98
C THR A 405 -31.89 15.97 3.01
N VAL A 406 -31.89 14.73 3.54
CA VAL A 406 -32.78 14.33 4.65
C VAL A 406 -32.47 15.12 5.93
N SER A 407 -31.21 15.43 6.15
CA SER A 407 -30.74 16.11 7.38
C SER A 407 -31.33 17.52 7.53
N ALA A 408 -31.60 18.21 6.42
CA ALA A 408 -32.16 19.55 6.41
C ALA A 408 -33.67 19.58 6.68
N SER A 409 -34.39 18.48 6.49
CA SER A 409 -35.87 18.47 6.46
C SER A 409 -36.54 17.56 7.50
N SER A 410 -35.82 16.78 8.31
CA SER A 410 -36.42 15.72 9.16
C SER A 410 -36.00 15.79 10.62
N PRO A 411 -36.86 15.32 11.56
CA PRO A 411 -36.51 15.18 12.97
C PRO A 411 -35.38 14.17 13.18
N PRO A 412 -34.63 14.23 14.31
CA PRO A 412 -33.59 13.27 14.61
C PRO A 412 -34.14 11.84 14.66
N GLY A 413 -33.55 10.96 13.87
CA GLY A 413 -33.87 9.53 13.86
C GLY A 413 -34.32 8.92 12.54
N HIS A 414 -34.54 9.69 11.47
CA HIS A 414 -34.87 9.17 10.13
C HIS A 414 -33.62 9.04 9.26
N SER A 415 -32.67 8.21 9.70
CA SER A 415 -31.41 8.04 8.97
C SER A 415 -31.50 7.07 7.80
N ALA A 416 -32.41 6.13 7.83
CA ALA A 416 -32.64 5.15 6.77
C ALA A 416 -34.05 4.53 6.92
N ASP A 417 -34.65 4.11 5.82
CA ASP A 417 -35.80 3.21 5.84
C ASP A 417 -35.23 1.79 5.98
N ASP A 418 -35.55 1.09 7.08
CA ASP A 418 -35.05 -0.24 7.38
C ASP A 418 -35.37 -1.29 6.28
N ASP A 419 -36.34 -0.99 5.42
CA ASP A 419 -36.73 -1.84 4.29
C ASP A 419 -35.96 -1.53 2.99
N VAL A 420 -35.13 -0.48 2.94
CA VAL A 420 -34.35 -0.08 1.77
C VAL A 420 -32.86 -0.40 1.96
N ALA A 421 -32.30 -1.20 1.05
CA ALA A 421 -30.86 -1.48 1.07
C ALA A 421 -30.03 -0.20 0.87
N PRO A 422 -28.98 0.03 1.65
CA PRO A 422 -28.11 1.19 1.46
C PRO A 422 -27.46 1.20 0.07
N PHE A 423 -27.32 2.38 -0.51
CA PHE A 423 -26.67 2.61 -1.79
C PHE A 423 -25.38 3.44 -1.61
N PRO A 424 -24.30 3.16 -2.36
CA PRO A 424 -24.11 2.04 -3.29
C PRO A 424 -23.86 0.70 -2.58
N ASP A 425 -23.82 -0.40 -3.39
CA ASP A 425 -23.46 -1.72 -2.87
C ASP A 425 -22.07 -1.65 -2.18
N LEU A 426 -21.97 -2.28 -1.02
CA LEU A 426 -20.75 -2.28 -0.20
C LEU A 426 -19.57 -2.99 -0.89
N VAL A 427 -19.85 -3.97 -1.76
CA VAL A 427 -18.81 -4.69 -2.50
C VAL A 427 -18.14 -3.78 -3.52
N GLY A 428 -16.82 -3.66 -3.42
CA GLY A 428 -16.05 -2.78 -4.30
C GLY A 428 -16.11 -1.30 -3.97
N MET A 429 -16.67 -0.92 -2.83
CA MET A 429 -16.78 0.47 -2.36
C MET A 429 -15.45 1.20 -2.36
N SER A 430 -14.36 0.57 -1.93
CA SER A 430 -13.02 1.16 -1.90
C SER A 430 -12.49 1.57 -3.29
N ARG A 431 -13.06 1.03 -4.37
CA ARG A 431 -12.72 1.36 -5.77
C ARG A 431 -13.56 2.52 -6.34
N ARG A 432 -14.62 2.94 -5.63
CA ARG A 432 -15.44 4.09 -5.98
C ARG A 432 -14.76 5.38 -5.54
N VAL A 433 -13.76 5.77 -6.32
CA VAL A 433 -12.98 6.98 -6.07
C VAL A 433 -13.52 8.17 -6.87
N PRO A 434 -13.27 9.42 -6.46
CA PRO A 434 -13.61 10.58 -7.28
C PRO A 434 -13.00 10.49 -8.68
N GLU A 435 -13.60 11.17 -9.65
CA GLU A 435 -13.22 11.09 -11.07
C GLU A 435 -11.73 11.38 -11.29
N TYR A 436 -11.19 12.45 -10.69
CA TYR A 436 -9.78 12.81 -10.81
C TYR A 436 -8.84 11.66 -10.39
N ALA A 437 -9.25 10.83 -9.43
CA ALA A 437 -8.42 9.73 -8.93
C ALA A 437 -8.32 8.54 -9.90
N THR A 438 -9.10 8.55 -10.99
CA THR A 438 -9.00 7.56 -12.08
C THR A 438 -8.09 8.00 -13.23
N ARG A 439 -7.58 9.25 -13.19
CA ARG A 439 -6.79 9.87 -14.25
C ARG A 439 -5.29 9.83 -13.96
N ASP A 440 -4.48 9.99 -15.01
CA ASP A 440 -3.02 10.01 -14.92
C ASP A 440 -2.46 11.23 -14.12
N CYS A 441 -3.25 12.27 -13.94
CA CYS A 441 -2.91 13.43 -13.10
C CYS A 441 -3.06 13.15 -11.59
N HIS A 442 -3.69 12.06 -11.19
CA HIS A 442 -3.84 11.71 -9.79
C HIS A 442 -2.51 11.36 -9.13
N GLN A 443 -2.14 12.15 -8.11
CA GLN A 443 -0.90 11.95 -7.37
C GLN A 443 -1.18 11.21 -6.06
N ARG A 444 -0.69 9.99 -6.02
CA ARG A 444 -0.79 9.11 -4.85
C ARG A 444 0.32 9.42 -3.85
N THR A 445 0.30 8.77 -2.69
CA THR A 445 1.35 8.86 -1.65
C THR A 445 2.68 8.22 -2.07
N GLY A 446 2.84 7.78 -3.29
CA GLY A 446 4.04 7.09 -3.76
C GLY A 446 4.97 7.96 -4.59
N ASP A 447 6.03 7.32 -5.12
CA ASP A 447 7.11 7.92 -5.90
C ASP A 447 7.00 7.59 -7.39
N ASP A 448 5.78 7.62 -7.90
CA ASP A 448 5.61 7.58 -9.35
C ASP A 448 6.33 8.76 -9.99
N PRO A 449 6.86 8.65 -11.20
CA PRO A 449 7.46 9.77 -11.91
C PRO A 449 6.52 10.99 -11.90
N GLY A 450 7.04 12.16 -11.51
CA GLY A 450 6.23 13.38 -11.37
C GLY A 450 5.56 13.58 -10.02
N THR A 451 5.85 12.78 -9.00
CA THR A 451 5.20 12.93 -7.68
C THR A 451 5.67 14.13 -6.87
N SER A 452 6.83 14.69 -7.17
CA SER A 452 7.34 15.94 -6.57
C SER A 452 6.86 17.20 -7.29
N GLU A 453 6.41 17.09 -8.54
CA GLU A 453 5.78 18.16 -9.29
C GLU A 453 4.28 18.16 -9.03
N VAL A 454 3.63 19.31 -9.03
CA VAL A 454 2.19 19.40 -8.92
C VAL A 454 1.57 19.08 -10.28
N LEU A 455 0.92 17.92 -10.38
CA LEU A 455 0.12 17.57 -11.55
C LEU A 455 -1.32 18.10 -11.35
N LEU A 456 -1.78 18.87 -12.33
CA LEU A 456 -3.11 19.42 -12.30
C LEU A 456 -4.07 18.53 -13.10
N CYS A 457 -5.16 18.10 -12.48
CA CYS A 457 -6.28 17.50 -13.18
C CYS A 457 -7.20 18.61 -13.65
N GLU A 458 -7.26 18.78 -14.95
CA GLU A 458 -8.17 19.71 -15.63
C GLU A 458 -9.62 19.25 -15.48
N ASP A 459 -10.57 20.16 -15.66
CA ASP A 459 -12.01 19.84 -15.66
C ASP A 459 -12.29 18.65 -16.61
N PRO A 460 -13.05 17.62 -16.18
CA PRO A 460 -13.34 16.46 -17.02
C PRO A 460 -14.35 16.75 -18.15
N ARG A 461 -15.05 17.87 -18.07
CA ARG A 461 -16.06 18.27 -19.06
C ARG A 461 -15.39 18.83 -20.32
N GLU A 462 -16.18 18.97 -21.40
CA GLU A 462 -15.69 19.61 -22.64
C GLU A 462 -15.21 21.04 -22.33
N PRO A 463 -14.07 21.46 -22.91
CA PRO A 463 -13.55 22.80 -22.70
C PRO A 463 -14.61 23.88 -23.03
N HIS A 464 -14.84 24.79 -22.14
CA HIS A 464 -15.78 25.91 -22.25
C HIS A 464 -15.15 27.18 -21.69
N ASP A 465 -15.73 28.30 -22.03
CA ASP A 465 -15.32 29.62 -21.51
C ASP A 465 -15.96 29.83 -20.14
N ALA A 466 -15.40 29.18 -19.13
CA ALA A 466 -15.94 29.19 -17.78
C ALA A 466 -15.86 30.59 -17.15
N ARG A 467 -16.90 30.97 -16.41
CA ARG A 467 -16.97 32.27 -15.70
C ARG A 467 -15.96 32.36 -14.55
N LEU A 468 -15.70 31.27 -13.86
CA LEU A 468 -14.77 31.18 -12.74
C LEU A 468 -14.02 29.85 -12.79
N SER A 469 -12.74 29.89 -12.41
CA SER A 469 -11.91 28.71 -12.19
C SER A 469 -11.73 28.42 -10.71
N ILE A 470 -12.17 27.26 -10.25
CA ILE A 470 -12.14 26.81 -8.85
C ILE A 470 -11.18 25.64 -8.73
N MET A 471 -10.14 25.79 -7.90
CA MET A 471 -9.12 24.76 -7.68
C MET A 471 -9.32 24.07 -6.34
N LEU A 472 -9.55 22.76 -6.36
CA LEU A 472 -9.51 21.90 -5.16
C LEU A 472 -8.06 21.52 -4.87
N ALA A 473 -7.47 22.05 -3.81
CA ALA A 473 -6.05 21.88 -3.50
C ALA A 473 -5.82 21.22 -2.14
N GLY A 474 -4.80 20.32 -2.09
CA GLY A 474 -4.40 19.70 -0.83
C GLY A 474 -4.24 18.20 -0.84
N GLY A 475 -4.68 17.51 0.20
CA GLY A 475 -4.73 16.06 0.30
C GLY A 475 -6.01 15.47 -0.28
N SER A 476 -6.19 14.16 -0.10
CA SER A 476 -7.39 13.44 -0.58
C SER A 476 -8.71 13.97 -0.04
N HIS A 477 -8.71 14.64 1.12
CA HIS A 477 -9.91 15.28 1.70
C HIS A 477 -10.34 16.54 0.96
N ALA A 478 -9.47 17.21 0.20
CA ALA A 478 -9.88 18.26 -0.73
C ALA A 478 -10.61 17.64 -1.94
N GLY A 479 -10.05 16.56 -2.48
CA GLY A 479 -10.55 15.93 -3.69
C GLY A 479 -11.83 15.12 -3.51
N HIS A 480 -12.16 14.61 -2.31
CA HIS A 480 -13.35 13.78 -2.15
C HIS A 480 -14.67 14.57 -2.30
N TRP A 481 -14.62 15.92 -2.27
CA TRP A 481 -15.77 16.78 -2.55
C TRP A 481 -15.96 17.08 -4.04
N GLN A 482 -15.08 16.57 -4.93
CA GLN A 482 -15.09 16.92 -6.37
C GLN A 482 -16.46 16.77 -7.02
N HIS A 483 -17.21 15.71 -6.73
CA HIS A 483 -18.51 15.47 -7.36
C HIS A 483 -19.54 16.58 -7.05
N ALA A 484 -19.58 17.08 -5.80
CA ALA A 484 -20.45 18.21 -5.47
C ALA A 484 -20.03 19.47 -6.24
N TRP A 485 -18.73 19.73 -6.33
CA TRP A 485 -18.20 20.87 -7.07
C TRP A 485 -18.48 20.78 -8.56
N LEU A 486 -18.39 19.59 -9.18
CA LEU A 486 -18.71 19.38 -10.59
C LEU A 486 -20.20 19.63 -10.87
N MET A 487 -21.11 19.24 -9.97
CA MET A 487 -22.55 19.53 -10.10
C MET A 487 -22.82 21.02 -10.07
N LEU A 488 -22.27 21.74 -9.12
CA LEU A 488 -22.41 23.20 -9.04
C LEU A 488 -21.75 23.90 -10.22
N ALA A 489 -20.63 23.37 -10.70
CA ALA A 489 -19.91 23.90 -11.84
C ALA A 489 -20.71 23.78 -13.16
N GLU A 490 -21.48 22.71 -13.33
CA GLU A 490 -22.38 22.56 -14.46
C GLU A 490 -23.54 23.56 -14.42
N GLU A 491 -24.06 23.87 -13.22
CA GLU A 491 -25.17 24.78 -13.02
C GLU A 491 -24.74 26.26 -13.14
N HIS A 492 -23.50 26.57 -12.67
CA HIS A 492 -23.03 27.96 -12.55
C HIS A 492 -21.94 28.36 -13.53
N ASP A 493 -21.62 27.50 -14.48
CA ASP A 493 -20.59 27.73 -15.50
C ASP A 493 -19.19 27.99 -14.91
N TRP A 494 -18.76 27.12 -13.97
CA TRP A 494 -17.44 27.14 -13.39
C TRP A 494 -16.52 26.07 -14.03
N GLU A 495 -15.20 26.26 -13.95
CA GLU A 495 -14.18 25.24 -14.23
C GLU A 495 -13.67 24.65 -12.91
N ILE A 496 -13.58 23.32 -12.81
CA ILE A 496 -13.07 22.64 -11.63
C ILE A 496 -11.69 22.04 -11.92
N LEU A 497 -10.70 22.56 -11.24
CA LEU A 497 -9.31 22.08 -11.26
C LEU A 497 -9.03 21.30 -9.99
N VAL A 498 -8.23 20.20 -10.09
CA VAL A 498 -7.86 19.43 -8.89
C VAL A 498 -6.34 19.29 -8.82
N ALA A 499 -5.75 19.86 -7.77
CA ALA A 499 -4.33 19.78 -7.43
C ALA A 499 -4.18 19.09 -6.07
N THR A 500 -4.20 17.75 -6.08
CA THR A 500 -4.18 16.98 -4.83
C THR A 500 -3.09 15.91 -4.82
N LYS A 501 -2.48 15.71 -3.63
CA LYS A 501 -1.55 14.61 -3.40
C LYS A 501 -2.05 13.77 -2.22
N GLY A 502 -2.33 12.49 -2.48
CA GLY A 502 -2.86 11.57 -1.47
C GLY A 502 -1.93 11.47 -0.25
N GLY A 503 -2.52 11.53 0.96
CA GLY A 503 -1.78 11.44 2.22
C GLY A 503 -0.87 12.62 2.56
N CYS A 504 -0.74 13.61 1.68
CA CYS A 504 0.09 14.77 1.89
C CYS A 504 -0.64 15.83 2.73
N VAL A 505 0.07 16.42 3.68
CA VAL A 505 -0.41 17.58 4.44
C VAL A 505 -0.11 18.83 3.64
N PHE A 506 -1.14 19.62 3.36
CA PHE A 506 -1.03 20.83 2.57
C PHE A 506 -0.61 22.00 3.48
N ARG A 507 0.62 22.50 3.28
CA ARG A 507 1.21 23.54 4.11
C ARG A 507 2.41 24.21 3.43
N HIS A 508 2.79 25.38 3.88
CA HIS A 508 4.09 25.98 3.54
C HIS A 508 5.22 25.19 4.20
N ILE A 509 6.35 25.08 3.51
CA ILE A 509 7.55 24.38 3.99
C ILE A 509 8.76 25.27 3.74
N GLU A 510 9.38 25.76 4.82
CA GLU A 510 10.59 26.61 4.76
C GLU A 510 11.85 25.85 4.38
N ASP A 511 12.03 24.63 4.93
CA ASP A 511 13.12 23.73 4.58
C ASP A 511 12.59 22.58 3.73
N HIS A 512 13.25 22.28 2.62
CA HIS A 512 12.89 21.12 1.80
C HIS A 512 13.00 19.85 2.63
N GLU A 513 11.87 19.44 3.21
CA GLU A 513 11.77 18.07 3.73
C GLU A 513 12.17 17.16 2.58
N HIS A 514 13.14 16.28 2.81
CA HIS A 514 13.66 15.37 1.80
C HIS A 514 12.65 14.24 1.49
N ASN A 515 11.37 14.60 1.38
CA ASN A 515 10.28 13.70 1.04
C ASN A 515 9.42 14.31 -0.08
N GLN A 516 8.64 13.49 -0.71
CA GLN A 516 7.82 13.86 -1.87
C GLN A 516 6.71 14.86 -1.52
N CYS A 517 6.15 14.78 -0.32
CA CYS A 517 5.14 15.74 0.14
C CYS A 517 5.74 17.14 0.30
N GLY A 518 6.98 17.24 0.83
CA GLY A 518 7.69 18.51 0.95
C GLY A 518 7.99 19.14 -0.41
N ALA A 519 8.51 18.35 -1.33
CA ALA A 519 8.79 18.81 -2.69
C ALA A 519 7.53 19.24 -3.44
N TRP A 520 6.44 18.50 -3.31
CA TRP A 520 5.14 18.84 -3.90
C TRP A 520 4.56 20.14 -3.31
N ASN A 521 4.63 20.32 -1.99
CA ASN A 521 4.20 21.55 -1.35
C ASN A 521 5.05 22.76 -1.80
N ALA A 522 6.35 22.58 -2.01
CA ALA A 522 7.22 23.65 -2.51
C ALA A 522 6.92 24.03 -3.97
N ASP A 523 6.56 23.05 -4.81
CA ASP A 523 6.24 23.27 -6.22
C ASP A 523 4.84 23.90 -6.43
N PHE A 524 3.95 23.80 -5.43
CA PHE A 524 2.57 24.30 -5.52
C PHE A 524 2.50 25.82 -5.80
N ALA A 525 3.40 26.60 -5.23
CA ALA A 525 3.43 28.05 -5.46
C ALA A 525 3.69 28.39 -6.95
N ALA A 526 4.62 27.66 -7.59
CA ALA A 526 4.91 27.86 -9.01
C ALA A 526 3.72 27.46 -9.91
N MET A 527 3.00 26.40 -9.55
CA MET A 527 1.78 25.99 -10.24
C MET A 527 0.67 27.03 -10.07
N LEU A 528 0.49 27.55 -8.86
CA LEU A 528 -0.48 28.62 -8.57
C LEU A 528 -0.25 29.86 -9.42
N ASP A 529 1.01 30.32 -9.53
CA ASP A 529 1.40 31.47 -10.37
C ASP A 529 1.11 31.24 -11.86
N GLN A 530 1.22 30.00 -12.33
CA GLN A 530 0.97 29.65 -13.73
C GLN A 530 -0.52 29.59 -14.07
N ARG A 531 -1.34 29.06 -13.17
CA ARG A 531 -2.77 28.79 -13.44
C ARG A 531 -3.70 29.91 -13.01
N GLN A 532 -3.32 30.65 -11.97
CA GLN A 532 -4.06 31.81 -11.46
C GLN A 532 -5.57 31.52 -11.29
N PRO A 533 -5.96 30.50 -10.49
CA PRO A 533 -7.38 30.21 -10.27
C PRO A 533 -8.05 31.37 -9.54
N ASP A 534 -9.34 31.61 -9.82
CA ASP A 534 -10.12 32.63 -9.12
C ASP A 534 -10.34 32.28 -7.66
N VAL A 535 -10.55 30.96 -7.36
CA VAL A 535 -10.79 30.43 -6.02
C VAL A 535 -9.96 29.20 -5.77
N VAL A 536 -9.32 29.11 -4.61
CA VAL A 536 -8.70 27.88 -4.10
C VAL A 536 -9.51 27.36 -2.93
N VAL A 537 -9.91 26.10 -2.99
CA VAL A 537 -10.65 25.39 -1.94
C VAL A 537 -9.75 24.35 -1.29
N THR A 538 -9.58 24.40 0.03
CA THR A 538 -8.73 23.46 0.75
C THR A 538 -9.28 23.14 2.13
N PRO A 539 -9.00 21.94 2.71
CA PRO A 539 -9.28 21.67 4.11
C PRO A 539 -8.53 22.66 5.03
N GLY A 540 -9.25 23.37 5.88
CA GLY A 540 -8.67 24.31 6.85
C GLY A 540 -8.19 23.65 8.14
N THR A 541 -8.83 22.53 8.53
CA THR A 541 -8.46 21.77 9.73
C THR A 541 -8.17 20.32 9.41
N ARG A 542 -7.50 19.63 10.33
CA ARG A 542 -7.17 18.22 10.21
C ARG A 542 -7.45 17.49 11.51
N ILE A 543 -8.08 16.32 11.39
CA ILE A 543 -8.21 15.34 12.48
C ILE A 543 -7.12 14.27 12.27
N PRO A 544 -6.15 14.12 13.20
CA PRO A 544 -5.09 13.14 13.09
C PRO A 544 -5.61 11.69 13.15
N ARG A 545 -4.90 10.75 12.48
CA ARG A 545 -5.25 9.31 12.51
C ARG A 545 -4.97 8.66 13.88
N ASP A 546 -3.98 9.17 14.61
CA ASP A 546 -3.49 8.64 15.87
C ASP A 546 -4.31 9.03 17.10
N GLY A 547 -5.46 9.70 16.89
CA GLY A 547 -6.37 10.06 17.96
C GLY A 547 -6.15 11.42 18.61
N GLY A 548 -5.38 12.30 17.97
CA GLY A 548 -5.25 13.70 18.37
C GLY A 548 -6.52 14.52 18.11
N GLU A 549 -6.64 15.68 18.78
CA GLU A 549 -7.73 16.63 18.57
C GLU A 549 -7.63 17.31 17.19
N GLU A 550 -8.77 17.77 16.67
CA GLU A 550 -8.83 18.58 15.46
C GLU A 550 -8.01 19.87 15.63
N SER A 551 -7.22 20.21 14.63
CA SER A 551 -6.35 21.40 14.68
C SER A 551 -6.01 21.95 13.31
N ILE A 552 -5.59 23.21 13.26
CA ILE A 552 -4.90 23.80 12.11
C ILE A 552 -3.47 23.26 12.11
N VAL A 553 -2.99 22.85 10.94
CA VAL A 553 -1.66 22.26 10.78
C VAL A 553 -0.60 23.35 10.77
N ASP A 554 0.56 23.11 11.39
CA ASP A 554 1.71 24.02 11.35
C ASP A 554 2.11 24.33 9.90
N GLY A 555 2.27 25.63 9.57
CA GLY A 555 2.56 26.13 8.23
C GLY A 555 1.37 26.23 7.27
N ALA A 556 0.15 25.91 7.74
CA ALA A 556 -1.06 26.09 6.92
C ALA A 556 -1.38 27.57 6.70
N GLN A 557 -1.27 28.40 7.73
CA GLN A 557 -1.53 29.84 7.63
C GLN A 557 -0.61 30.55 6.64
N ASP A 558 0.67 30.16 6.60
CA ASP A 558 1.63 30.70 5.62
C ASP A 558 1.24 30.30 4.19
N ARG A 559 0.75 29.05 4.00
CA ARG A 559 0.22 28.61 2.71
C ARG A 559 -1.03 29.38 2.29
N TRP A 560 -1.91 29.67 3.23
CA TRP A 560 -3.11 30.46 2.96
C TRP A 560 -2.75 31.89 2.54
N GLN A 561 -1.73 32.50 3.18
CA GLN A 561 -1.22 33.79 2.80
C GLN A 561 -0.62 33.79 1.39
N GLU A 562 0.17 32.76 1.03
CA GLU A 562 0.70 32.60 -0.34
C GLU A 562 -0.41 32.56 -1.40
N ILE A 563 -1.51 31.81 -1.12
CA ILE A 563 -2.63 31.69 -2.06
C ILE A 563 -3.31 33.06 -2.25
N THR A 564 -3.55 33.78 -1.18
CA THR A 564 -4.20 35.10 -1.27
C THR A 564 -3.28 36.18 -1.85
N ASP A 565 -1.98 36.12 -1.58
CA ASP A 565 -0.97 37.01 -2.18
C ASP A 565 -0.84 36.79 -3.69
N ALA A 566 -1.08 35.56 -4.18
CA ALA A 566 -1.14 35.23 -5.61
C ALA A 566 -2.43 35.78 -6.28
N GLY A 567 -3.38 36.33 -5.52
CA GLY A 567 -4.59 36.95 -6.02
C GLY A 567 -5.83 36.05 -6.04
N ALA A 568 -5.73 34.80 -5.63
CA ALA A 568 -6.89 33.90 -5.53
C ALA A 568 -7.69 34.18 -4.26
N GLN A 569 -9.01 34.03 -4.33
CA GLN A 569 -9.85 33.93 -3.13
C GLN A 569 -9.63 32.55 -2.49
N LEU A 570 -9.66 32.48 -1.16
CA LEU A 570 -9.45 31.25 -0.44
C LEU A 570 -10.71 30.79 0.28
N LEU A 571 -11.12 29.55 0.06
CA LEU A 571 -12.18 28.89 0.81
C LEU A 571 -11.62 27.76 1.66
N LEU A 572 -11.71 27.90 2.98
CA LEU A 572 -11.31 26.88 3.93
C LEU A 572 -12.50 26.02 4.33
N VAL A 573 -12.42 24.73 4.09
CA VAL A 573 -13.43 23.75 4.48
C VAL A 573 -12.99 23.10 5.79
N ARG A 574 -13.85 23.13 6.83
CA ARG A 574 -13.57 22.38 8.06
C ARG A 574 -13.34 20.89 7.77
N GLY A 575 -12.42 20.26 8.49
CA GLY A 575 -11.99 18.88 8.25
C GLY A 575 -13.15 17.88 8.36
N THR A 576 -13.19 16.92 7.43
CA THR A 576 -14.19 15.84 7.45
C THR A 576 -13.93 14.88 8.60
N PRO A 577 -14.98 14.46 9.34
CA PRO A 577 -14.89 13.47 10.42
C PRO A 577 -14.26 12.15 9.96
N ARG A 578 -13.41 11.58 10.81
CA ARG A 578 -12.79 10.27 10.60
C ARG A 578 -13.44 9.25 11.51
N GLN A 579 -13.80 8.11 10.96
CA GLN A 579 -14.33 6.97 11.71
C GLN A 579 -13.18 6.11 12.26
N LEU A 580 -13.46 5.41 13.36
CA LEU A 580 -12.49 4.48 13.97
C LEU A 580 -12.34 3.19 13.17
N THR A 581 -13.39 2.79 12.46
CA THR A 581 -13.46 1.54 11.70
C THR A 581 -13.72 1.81 10.22
N ASN A 582 -13.38 0.85 9.37
CA ASN A 582 -13.79 0.86 7.97
C ASN A 582 -15.31 0.69 7.90
N VAL A 583 -16.01 1.74 7.46
CA VAL A 583 -17.49 1.80 7.49
C VAL A 583 -18.11 0.72 6.59
N PRO A 584 -17.71 0.53 5.33
CA PRO A 584 -18.22 -0.55 4.50
C PRO A 584 -18.00 -1.95 5.09
N ASP A 585 -16.85 -2.21 5.68
CA ASP A 585 -16.53 -3.51 6.30
C ASP A 585 -17.42 -3.78 7.52
N CYS A 586 -17.63 -2.76 8.34
CA CYS A 586 -18.52 -2.82 9.51
C CYS A 586 -19.97 -3.14 9.08
N LEU A 587 -20.50 -2.40 8.10
CA LEU A 587 -21.86 -2.64 7.58
C LEU A 587 -21.98 -4.04 6.95
N ALA A 588 -20.98 -4.50 6.19
CA ALA A 588 -20.95 -5.83 5.59
C ALA A 588 -20.86 -6.94 6.64
N SER A 589 -20.34 -6.66 7.82
CA SER A 589 -20.27 -7.57 8.96
C SER A 589 -21.56 -7.59 9.80
N GLY A 590 -22.58 -6.84 9.40
CA GLY A 590 -23.89 -6.76 10.07
C GLY A 590 -24.01 -5.68 11.14
N GLY A 591 -23.08 -4.73 11.16
CA GLY A 591 -23.21 -3.51 11.93
C GLY A 591 -24.33 -2.61 11.37
N ASP A 592 -24.91 -1.78 12.23
CA ASP A 592 -25.91 -0.81 11.82
C ASP A 592 -25.30 0.56 11.53
N ALA A 593 -26.11 1.50 11.04
CA ALA A 593 -25.69 2.84 10.66
C ALA A 593 -24.99 3.63 11.79
N HIS A 594 -25.34 3.38 13.05
CA HIS A 594 -24.76 4.08 14.20
C HIS A 594 -23.52 3.36 14.75
N SER A 595 -23.56 2.04 14.87
CA SER A 595 -22.44 1.25 15.38
C SER A 595 -21.24 1.30 14.46
N CYS A 596 -21.45 1.50 13.14
CA CYS A 596 -20.39 1.60 12.14
C CYS A 596 -19.82 3.02 11.97
N ALA A 597 -20.43 4.02 12.57
CA ALA A 597 -19.90 5.38 12.63
C ALA A 597 -20.16 5.93 14.04
N PRO A 598 -19.50 5.39 15.07
CA PRO A 598 -19.69 5.82 16.44
C PRO A 598 -19.29 7.30 16.60
N GLU A 599 -19.86 7.94 17.61
CA GLU A 599 -19.56 9.33 17.96
C GLU A 599 -18.05 9.53 18.08
N VAL A 600 -17.53 10.52 17.39
CA VAL A 600 -16.09 10.81 17.39
C VAL A 600 -15.86 11.96 18.35
N ASP A 601 -15.42 11.70 19.55
CA ASP A 601 -15.00 12.71 20.57
C ASP A 601 -13.76 13.53 20.14
N ARG A 602 -13.49 13.60 18.84
CA ARG A 602 -12.26 14.19 18.28
C ARG A 602 -12.49 15.50 17.56
N PHE A 603 -13.76 15.94 17.42
CA PHE A 603 -14.05 17.27 16.97
C PHE A 603 -13.78 18.27 18.09
N ALA A 604 -13.12 19.36 17.73
CA ALA A 604 -13.14 20.51 18.61
C ALA A 604 -14.60 20.97 18.83
N GLU A 605 -14.98 21.29 20.06
CA GLU A 605 -16.33 21.81 20.38
C GLU A 605 -16.67 23.05 19.53
N THR A 606 -15.65 23.87 19.23
CA THR A 606 -15.72 25.04 18.33
C THR A 606 -14.82 24.78 17.12
N ASP A 607 -15.21 25.30 15.95
CA ASP A 607 -14.35 25.22 14.76
C ASP A 607 -13.03 25.96 15.02
N PRO A 608 -11.88 25.32 14.93
CA PRO A 608 -10.58 25.98 15.11
C PRO A 608 -10.35 27.17 14.15
N LEU A 609 -11.10 27.25 13.05
CA LEU A 609 -11.01 28.36 12.09
C LEU A 609 -11.69 29.65 12.60
N GLU A 610 -12.64 29.56 13.56
CA GLU A 610 -13.32 30.75 14.11
C GLU A 610 -12.35 31.66 14.88
N ASP A 611 -11.38 31.09 15.59
CA ASP A 611 -10.39 31.83 16.38
C ASP A 611 -9.06 32.07 15.61
N ALA A 612 -8.96 31.62 14.37
CA ALA A 612 -7.74 31.73 13.57
C ALA A 612 -7.56 33.09 12.93
N GLU A 613 -6.31 33.60 12.86
CA GLU A 613 -5.98 34.75 12.03
C GLU A 613 -5.97 34.34 10.55
N LEU A 614 -6.99 34.73 9.80
CA LEU A 614 -7.15 34.40 8.39
C LEU A 614 -6.68 35.54 7.49
N PRO A 615 -6.01 35.26 6.35
CA PRO A 615 -5.68 36.25 5.35
C PRO A 615 -6.92 36.98 4.79
N ALA A 616 -6.74 38.21 4.32
CA ALA A 616 -7.85 38.95 3.67
C ALA A 616 -8.29 38.23 2.38
N GLY A 617 -9.59 38.12 2.14
CA GLY A 617 -10.14 37.36 1.01
C GLY A 617 -10.32 35.84 1.27
N THR A 618 -10.23 35.44 2.55
CA THR A 618 -10.53 34.09 2.99
C THR A 618 -11.98 33.98 3.51
N ALA A 619 -12.66 32.94 3.07
CA ALA A 619 -13.95 32.51 3.64
C ALA A 619 -13.79 31.11 4.27
N THR A 620 -14.67 30.80 5.23
CA THR A 620 -14.70 29.47 5.87
C THR A 620 -16.06 28.82 5.66
N VAL A 621 -16.10 27.53 5.51
CA VAL A 621 -17.34 26.74 5.44
C VAL A 621 -17.23 25.50 6.32
N ASP A 622 -18.21 25.34 7.21
CA ASP A 622 -18.37 24.13 8.01
C ASP A 622 -19.42 23.21 7.37
N LEU A 623 -18.98 22.00 6.96
CA LEU A 623 -19.82 20.94 6.40
C LEU A 623 -19.99 19.78 7.37
N THR A 624 -19.60 19.93 8.63
CA THR A 624 -19.69 18.85 9.63
C THR A 624 -21.14 18.47 9.93
N ASP A 625 -22.08 19.41 9.89
CA ASP A 625 -23.51 19.16 10.02
C ASP A 625 -24.11 18.42 8.83
N VAL A 626 -23.50 18.51 7.65
CA VAL A 626 -23.89 17.73 6.48
C VAL A 626 -23.46 16.27 6.65
N VAL A 627 -22.27 16.02 7.17
CA VAL A 627 -21.71 14.67 7.34
C VAL A 627 -22.13 14.01 8.66
N CYS A 628 -22.27 14.81 9.72
CA CYS A 628 -22.67 14.38 11.06
C CYS A 628 -23.83 15.27 11.57
N PRO A 629 -25.06 15.08 11.07
CA PRO A 629 -26.21 15.89 11.45
C PRO A 629 -26.41 15.91 12.95
N GLN A 630 -26.60 17.12 13.52
CA GLN A 630 -26.80 17.34 14.97
C GLN A 630 -25.64 16.82 15.83
N GLY A 631 -24.42 16.79 15.29
CA GLY A 631 -23.21 16.28 15.95
C GLY A 631 -23.12 14.76 16.03
N ARG A 632 -23.99 14.04 15.33
CA ARG A 632 -23.98 12.58 15.28
C ARG A 632 -23.63 12.07 13.89
N CYS A 633 -22.50 11.41 13.79
CA CYS A 633 -22.12 10.75 12.56
C CYS A 633 -22.93 9.46 12.36
N SER A 634 -23.17 9.11 11.11
CA SER A 634 -23.86 7.87 10.74
C SER A 634 -23.17 7.27 9.52
N ALA A 635 -23.10 5.94 9.46
CA ALA A 635 -22.59 5.22 8.31
C ALA A 635 -23.50 5.33 7.08
N VAL A 636 -24.80 5.53 7.30
CA VAL A 636 -25.84 5.66 6.27
C VAL A 636 -26.73 6.82 6.62
N ILE A 637 -26.93 7.76 5.70
CA ILE A 637 -27.83 8.90 5.83
C ILE A 637 -28.74 8.93 4.59
N GLY A 638 -30.05 8.96 4.78
CA GLY A 638 -31.01 8.97 3.66
C GLY A 638 -30.80 7.80 2.69
N ASN A 639 -30.57 6.61 3.22
CA ASN A 639 -30.30 5.37 2.50
C ASN A 639 -29.00 5.38 1.66
N VAL A 640 -28.16 6.43 1.78
CA VAL A 640 -26.87 6.51 1.09
C VAL A 640 -25.73 6.28 2.08
N VAL A 641 -24.78 5.43 1.72
CA VAL A 641 -23.56 5.16 2.50
C VAL A 641 -22.68 6.41 2.47
N VAL A 642 -22.34 6.92 3.66
CA VAL A 642 -21.60 8.18 3.81
C VAL A 642 -20.13 8.03 3.49
N TYR A 643 -19.50 6.95 3.97
CA TYR A 643 -18.06 6.74 3.86
C TYR A 643 -17.72 5.52 2.98
N ARG A 644 -16.74 5.68 2.07
CA ARG A 644 -16.21 4.57 1.26
C ARG A 644 -15.07 3.79 1.93
N ASP A 645 -14.56 4.33 3.03
CA ASP A 645 -13.56 3.72 3.92
C ASP A 645 -13.74 4.31 5.34
N SER A 646 -12.70 4.46 6.13
CA SER A 646 -12.80 5.05 7.47
C SER A 646 -12.85 6.58 7.48
N HIS A 647 -12.57 7.28 6.37
CA HIS A 647 -12.45 8.74 6.39
C HIS A 647 -12.77 9.48 5.08
N HIS A 648 -12.91 8.79 3.96
CA HIS A 648 -13.32 9.42 2.71
C HIS A 648 -14.80 9.23 2.47
N LEU A 649 -15.45 10.29 2.00
CA LEU A 649 -16.87 10.25 1.63
C LEU A 649 -17.05 9.46 0.32
N THR A 650 -18.24 8.89 0.14
CA THR A 650 -18.66 8.30 -1.14
C THR A 650 -19.04 9.40 -2.11
N ASN A 651 -18.81 9.15 -3.41
CA ASN A 651 -19.21 10.09 -4.46
C ASN A 651 -20.73 10.34 -4.42
N GLU A 652 -21.50 9.27 -4.20
CA GLU A 652 -22.95 9.26 -4.15
C GLU A 652 -23.48 10.13 -2.99
N TYR A 653 -22.85 10.08 -1.83
CA TYR A 653 -23.22 10.92 -0.71
C TYR A 653 -22.90 12.40 -1.00
N VAL A 654 -21.71 12.66 -1.50
CA VAL A 654 -21.23 14.01 -1.85
C VAL A 654 -22.13 14.66 -2.89
N GLU A 655 -22.63 13.92 -3.89
CA GLU A 655 -23.59 14.42 -4.85
C GLU A 655 -24.92 14.87 -4.18
N THR A 656 -25.39 14.12 -3.18
CA THR A 656 -26.60 14.51 -2.43
C THR A 656 -26.37 15.73 -1.56
N ALA A 657 -25.11 16.02 -1.21
CA ALA A 657 -24.71 17.16 -0.40
C ALA A 657 -24.52 18.45 -1.22
N ALA A 658 -24.48 18.39 -2.56
CA ALA A 658 -24.23 19.55 -3.41
C ALA A 658 -25.20 20.73 -3.16
N PRO A 659 -26.54 20.54 -3.01
CA PRO A 659 -27.46 21.66 -2.71
C PRO A 659 -27.16 22.33 -1.35
N LEU A 660 -26.72 21.54 -0.36
CA LEU A 660 -26.39 22.07 0.97
C LEU A 660 -25.06 22.84 0.94
N LEU A 661 -24.11 22.36 0.16
CA LEU A 661 -22.86 23.07 -0.12
C LEU A 661 -23.16 24.40 -0.81
N GLU A 662 -24.03 24.42 -1.82
CA GLU A 662 -24.47 25.67 -2.49
C GLU A 662 -25.07 26.65 -1.54
N GLU A 663 -26.02 26.23 -0.68
CA GLU A 663 -26.66 27.09 0.32
C GLU A 663 -25.61 27.77 1.22
N LYS A 664 -24.66 27.00 1.75
CA LYS A 664 -23.56 27.52 2.58
C LYS A 664 -22.63 28.46 1.80
N LEU A 665 -22.33 28.15 0.54
CA LEU A 665 -21.51 29.02 -0.32
C LEU A 665 -22.22 30.35 -0.62
N ARG A 666 -23.53 30.35 -0.81
CA ARG A 666 -24.30 31.58 -1.00
C ARG A 666 -24.25 32.49 0.23
N GLU A 667 -24.14 31.92 1.43
CA GLU A 667 -23.98 32.66 2.67
C GLU A 667 -22.56 33.20 2.86
N THR A 668 -21.55 32.40 2.56
CA THR A 668 -20.14 32.71 2.87
C THR A 668 -19.39 33.41 1.73
N MET A 669 -19.75 33.10 0.47
CA MET A 669 -19.12 33.62 -0.75
C MET A 669 -20.19 33.99 -1.80
N PRO A 670 -21.13 34.90 -1.55
CA PRO A 670 -22.21 35.24 -2.48
C PRO A 670 -21.71 35.71 -3.84
N GLN A 671 -20.51 36.30 -3.90
CA GLN A 671 -19.90 36.77 -5.14
C GLN A 671 -19.61 35.61 -6.16
N LEU A 672 -19.57 34.37 -5.74
CA LEU A 672 -19.45 33.23 -6.68
C LEU A 672 -20.70 33.11 -7.58
N PHE A 673 -21.82 33.58 -7.12
CA PHE A 673 -23.14 33.44 -7.79
C PHE A 673 -23.60 34.73 -8.50
N ASP A 674 -22.87 35.85 -8.31
CA ASP A 674 -23.20 37.10 -8.99
C ASP A 674 -22.95 36.88 -10.51
N SER A 675 -24.04 36.81 -11.28
CA SER A 675 -23.95 36.91 -12.73
C SER A 675 -23.33 38.27 -13.05
N GLY A 676 -22.19 38.27 -13.73
CA GLY A 676 -21.45 39.47 -14.11
C GLY A 676 -22.17 40.35 -15.11
N ASP A 677 -23.42 40.70 -14.78
CA ASP A 677 -24.17 41.76 -15.42
C ASP A 677 -23.75 43.08 -14.76
N THR A 678 -22.49 43.50 -15.02
CA THR A 678 -22.13 44.89 -14.88
C THR A 678 -22.95 45.64 -15.93
N GLY A 679 -24.19 45.94 -15.53
CA GLY A 679 -25.00 46.91 -16.22
C GLY A 679 -24.13 48.13 -16.51
N ALA A 680 -23.69 48.27 -17.72
CA ALA A 680 -23.24 49.56 -18.22
C ALA A 680 -24.40 50.50 -18.00
N GLU A 681 -24.37 51.29 -16.90
CA GLU A 681 -25.24 52.44 -16.72
C GLU A 681 -25.02 53.31 -17.95
N GLU A 682 -25.95 53.24 -18.89
CA GLU A 682 -26.07 54.23 -19.97
C GLU A 682 -26.19 55.61 -19.32
N PRO A 683 -25.29 56.57 -19.58
CA PRO A 683 -25.38 57.89 -19.02
C PRO A 683 -26.68 58.52 -19.47
N PRO A 684 -27.43 59.23 -18.60
CA PRO A 684 -28.71 59.82 -18.92
C PRO A 684 -28.54 60.81 -20.09
N ALA A 685 -29.29 60.62 -21.17
CA ALA A 685 -29.34 61.50 -22.32
C ALA A 685 -29.90 62.87 -21.84
N GLU A 686 -29.00 63.85 -21.72
CA GLU A 686 -29.37 65.26 -21.57
C GLU A 686 -30.11 65.73 -22.81
N GLY A 687 -31.23 66.41 -22.53
CA GLY A 687 -32.26 66.86 -23.46
C GLY A 687 -31.76 67.80 -24.58
N ALA A 688 -32.38 67.59 -25.73
CA ALA A 688 -32.50 68.62 -26.74
C ALA A 688 -33.93 68.67 -27.23
N ALA A 689 -34.60 69.66 -26.72
CA ALA A 689 -35.91 70.11 -27.21
C ALA A 689 -35.75 70.69 -28.63
N ASP A 690 -36.83 70.47 -29.41
CA ASP A 690 -37.37 71.41 -30.40
C ASP A 690 -36.63 71.61 -31.73
N ARG A 691 -37.23 71.10 -32.80
CA ARG A 691 -37.76 71.88 -33.94
C ARG A 691 -38.57 71.04 -34.88
N MET A 692 -39.87 71.47 -34.96
CA MET A 692 -40.77 71.17 -36.06
C MET A 692 -40.23 71.59 -37.42
N THR A 693 -40.59 70.89 -38.40
CA THR A 693 -41.32 71.28 -39.66
C THR A 693 -40.85 70.45 -40.87
N GLY A 694 -41.81 69.84 -41.48
CA GLY A 694 -41.97 70.02 -42.94
C GLY A 694 -41.72 68.82 -43.86
N ALA A 695 -42.83 68.30 -44.28
CA ALA A 695 -43.16 67.98 -45.66
C ALA A 695 -42.59 66.82 -46.43
N GLN A 696 -43.49 65.84 -46.67
CA GLN A 696 -43.88 65.33 -47.97
C GLN A 696 -42.99 64.33 -48.78
N ARG A 697 -43.68 63.19 -49.03
CA ARG A 697 -43.90 62.50 -50.31
C ARG A 697 -42.75 61.90 -51.10
N GLY A 698 -43.03 60.71 -51.46
CA GLY A 698 -42.66 60.12 -52.76
C GLY A 698 -41.93 58.78 -52.61
N ASP A 699 -42.61 57.70 -52.68
CA ASP A 699 -43.07 56.93 -53.82
C ASP A 699 -42.06 55.90 -54.34
N GLN A 700 -42.44 54.68 -54.29
CA GLN A 700 -42.27 53.56 -55.27
C GLN A 700 -40.91 52.98 -55.59
N SER A 701 -40.92 51.68 -55.30
CA SER A 701 -40.52 50.59 -56.27
C SER A 701 -39.04 50.33 -56.52
N ARG A 702 -38.54 49.29 -56.11
CA ARG A 702 -38.35 47.99 -56.80
C ARG A 702 -37.71 46.94 -55.90
#